data_51e79b91c84be39b3a965d24becad477
#
_entry.id   51e79b91c84be39b3a965d24becad477
#
_cell.length_a   1.000
_cell.length_b   1.000
_cell.length_c   1.000
_cell.angle_alpha   90.00
_cell.angle_beta   90.00
_cell.angle_gamma   90.00
#
_symmetry.space_group_name_H-M   'P 1'
#
loop_
_entity.id
_entity.type
_entity.pdbx_description
1 polymer ?
#
loop_
_entity_poly.entity_id
_entity_poly.type
_entity_poly.pdbx_seq_one_letter_code
_entity_poly.pdbx_strand_id
1 'polypeptide(L)'
;MAVTQQEAQEFFQQVAAAESPEQQQALIQEYAANNDNPDEMLAAIVQSNPAAAQQIATVTAQALPEEAAEIAGAIAAAAPATANATAAAMALAAPDIAEDVAADVVQNAPAAAGAVAASLTQINPEAAADMAAAIAEVAPAAAGAVANAVAEAAPEMAVDAAASMAAANPAAANAAASAVAAADPESALQVATAMAQAAPEAAAAVAAGVAAGVSQAAVAEVNQETAQANAETQADMQSQAGEIQSELADAAGAEDALATAQGEMADVQSAAQEEILENNQAGQEAALAASQEATAEIMAEMIEMNPDAAAEIIAGAAASNPEAAAEMVQEMMASDPEGAVELCADIAEANPSAAAMATEAIIEAAPDQAVEATAAMAEVAPAAAGAAAEVMAELAPEQAGEAAMAMQEAAPEAAAAVAAGVAQGNPEVAQEVASEMAAADPEAAADIATGVAAGAQANAAAAVAEVQAEAAAEIAEVQAGLADTVADAQANLASDDPNVVAEAQETLAGVQETIADAQAAAQETIADAQGAASEVAQELAGDVAGAMMEANPEAIGDIAEQIAESVPAAAAGVMEAVAEVAPEQAVEAAATMADANPATAGAAVEAMAEALPDLATEAAIAMAEAAPEAAANIAASVAEANPDSATEIAAEMAAVAANNENFSQDEALAMQTAIASQVASAAPEAAAEVAGAMVDAMVGVEGNASGADIAEAAAAMTAN
;
A
#
# COMPACT_ATOMS: atom_id res chain seq x y z
N MET A 1 -26.35 35.07 -18.82
CA MET A 1 -27.26 33.99 -19.29
C MET A 1 -26.35 32.97 -19.94
N ALA A 2 -26.54 31.69 -19.71
CA ALA A 2 -25.72 30.69 -20.36
C ALA A 2 -25.84 30.75 -21.87
N VAL A 3 -24.73 30.76 -22.59
CA VAL A 3 -24.66 30.81 -24.04
C VAL A 3 -25.25 29.52 -24.63
N THR A 4 -26.16 29.64 -25.59
CA THR A 4 -26.71 28.46 -26.25
C THR A 4 -25.81 27.99 -27.41
N GLN A 5 -25.85 26.72 -27.70
CA GLN A 5 -25.07 26.15 -28.83
C GLN A 5 -25.46 26.80 -30.17
N GLN A 6 -26.72 27.24 -30.32
CA GLN A 6 -27.17 27.91 -31.54
C GLN A 6 -26.53 29.29 -31.67
N GLU A 7 -26.50 30.08 -30.58
CA GLU A 7 -25.83 31.39 -30.56
C GLU A 7 -24.34 31.29 -30.87
N ALA A 8 -23.67 30.27 -30.27
CA ALA A 8 -22.27 29.99 -30.52
C ALA A 8 -22.00 29.63 -32.00
N GLN A 9 -22.85 28.80 -32.60
CA GLN A 9 -22.73 28.46 -34.04
C GLN A 9 -23.00 29.65 -34.97
N GLU A 10 -24.00 30.49 -34.64
CA GLU A 10 -24.31 31.68 -35.43
C GLU A 10 -23.15 32.68 -35.38
N PHE A 11 -22.57 32.91 -34.18
CA PHE A 11 -21.40 33.76 -34.01
C PHE A 11 -20.15 33.21 -34.74
N PHE A 12 -19.91 31.90 -34.63
CA PHE A 12 -18.81 31.26 -35.35
C PHE A 12 -18.94 31.43 -36.88
N GLN A 13 -20.14 31.28 -37.43
CA GLN A 13 -20.37 31.50 -38.86
C GLN A 13 -20.07 32.96 -39.29
N GLN A 14 -20.36 33.93 -38.42
CA GLN A 14 -20.01 35.32 -38.67
C GLN A 14 -18.50 35.55 -38.68
N VAL A 15 -17.78 34.98 -37.67
CA VAL A 15 -16.32 35.09 -37.61
C VAL A 15 -15.66 34.33 -38.77
N ALA A 16 -16.15 33.14 -39.12
CA ALA A 16 -15.62 32.36 -40.25
C ALA A 16 -15.91 32.97 -41.64
N ALA A 17 -17.00 33.75 -41.76
CA ALA A 17 -17.36 34.42 -43.00
C ALA A 17 -16.65 35.76 -43.19
N ALA A 18 -15.93 36.28 -42.22
CA ALA A 18 -15.17 37.52 -42.31
C ALA A 18 -14.04 37.38 -43.35
N GLU A 19 -13.90 38.39 -44.19
CA GLU A 19 -13.02 38.39 -45.37
C GLU A 19 -11.51 38.57 -45.01
N SER A 20 -11.21 39.03 -43.79
CA SER A 20 -9.84 39.24 -43.31
C SER A 20 -9.71 39.00 -41.81
N PRO A 21 -8.45 38.68 -41.34
CA PRO A 21 -8.16 38.53 -39.93
C PRO A 21 -8.56 39.77 -39.08
N GLU A 22 -8.38 40.96 -39.62
CA GLU A 22 -8.75 42.19 -38.92
C GLU A 22 -10.27 42.31 -38.74
N GLN A 23 -11.07 41.79 -39.66
CA GLN A 23 -12.54 41.73 -39.51
C GLN A 23 -12.93 40.67 -38.45
N GLN A 24 -12.24 39.56 -38.40
CA GLN A 24 -12.43 38.52 -37.36
C GLN A 24 -12.14 39.08 -35.97
N GLN A 25 -11.03 39.79 -35.81
CA GLN A 25 -10.65 40.45 -34.57
C GLN A 25 -11.70 41.49 -34.16
N ALA A 26 -12.16 42.34 -35.10
CA ALA A 26 -13.18 43.35 -34.82
C ALA A 26 -14.50 42.74 -34.32
N LEU A 27 -14.92 41.60 -34.89
CA LEU A 27 -16.12 40.89 -34.43
C LEU A 27 -15.99 40.35 -33.00
N ILE A 28 -14.84 39.77 -32.68
CA ILE A 28 -14.57 39.28 -31.31
C ILE A 28 -14.48 40.43 -30.33
N GLN A 29 -13.81 41.53 -30.67
CA GLN A 29 -13.76 42.76 -29.85
C GLN A 29 -15.13 43.38 -29.63
N GLU A 30 -15.94 43.46 -30.69
CA GLU A 30 -17.32 43.99 -30.60
C GLU A 30 -18.20 43.11 -29.72
N TYR A 31 -18.04 41.79 -29.82
CA TYR A 31 -18.75 40.84 -28.96
C TYR A 31 -18.33 41.01 -27.49
N ALA A 32 -17.03 41.00 -27.19
CA ALA A 32 -16.51 41.19 -25.84
C ALA A 32 -16.92 42.56 -25.23
N ALA A 33 -16.87 43.62 -25.99
CA ALA A 33 -17.28 44.94 -25.52
C ALA A 33 -18.79 45.05 -25.16
N ASN A 34 -19.63 44.16 -25.70
CA ASN A 34 -21.07 44.18 -25.49
C ASN A 34 -21.58 43.06 -24.58
N ASN A 35 -20.71 42.14 -24.14
CA ASN A 35 -21.08 41.00 -23.31
C ASN A 35 -20.07 40.84 -22.19
N ASP A 36 -20.55 40.46 -20.99
CA ASP A 36 -19.73 40.29 -19.79
C ASP A 36 -18.95 38.95 -19.77
N ASN A 37 -19.26 37.98 -20.64
CA ASN A 37 -18.73 36.62 -20.64
C ASN A 37 -18.32 36.18 -22.07
N PRO A 38 -17.30 36.79 -22.68
CA PRO A 38 -16.84 36.39 -24.01
C PRO A 38 -16.18 34.98 -24.00
N ASP A 39 -15.60 34.57 -22.88
CA ASP A 39 -15.01 33.26 -22.62
C ASP A 39 -16.02 32.11 -22.78
N GLU A 40 -17.22 32.23 -22.19
CA GLU A 40 -18.29 31.22 -22.33
C GLU A 40 -18.71 31.04 -23.82
N MET A 41 -18.76 32.12 -24.58
CA MET A 41 -19.12 32.07 -26.01
C MET A 41 -18.05 31.35 -26.82
N LEU A 42 -16.78 31.73 -26.64
CA LEU A 42 -15.66 31.16 -27.40
C LEU A 42 -15.42 29.70 -27.02
N ALA A 43 -15.57 29.35 -25.73
CA ALA A 43 -15.55 27.99 -25.27
C ALA A 43 -16.69 27.13 -25.87
N ALA A 44 -17.93 27.65 -25.93
CA ALA A 44 -19.06 26.96 -26.54
C ALA A 44 -18.87 26.71 -28.04
N ILE A 45 -18.21 27.65 -28.75
CA ILE A 45 -17.84 27.45 -30.18
C ILE A 45 -16.88 26.27 -30.31
N VAL A 46 -15.80 26.25 -29.52
CA VAL A 46 -14.80 25.16 -29.60
C VAL A 46 -15.39 23.86 -29.15
N GLN A 47 -16.22 23.83 -28.10
CA GLN A 47 -16.92 22.64 -27.66
C GLN A 47 -17.79 22.01 -28.78
N SER A 48 -18.51 22.86 -29.54
CA SER A 48 -19.35 22.41 -30.64
C SER A 48 -18.58 22.11 -31.92
N ASN A 49 -17.42 22.72 -32.10
CA ASN A 49 -16.54 22.58 -33.26
C ASN A 49 -15.05 22.60 -32.85
N PRO A 50 -14.50 21.46 -32.32
CA PRO A 50 -13.10 21.39 -31.88
C PRO A 50 -12.08 21.76 -32.96
N ALA A 51 -12.42 21.59 -34.25
CA ALA A 51 -11.54 21.97 -35.35
C ALA A 51 -11.33 23.49 -35.49
N ALA A 52 -12.19 24.29 -34.88
CA ALA A 52 -12.06 25.75 -34.85
C ALA A 52 -11.11 26.27 -33.76
N ALA A 53 -10.65 25.41 -32.81
CA ALA A 53 -9.88 25.83 -31.64
C ALA A 53 -8.67 26.69 -31.97
N GLN A 54 -7.83 26.28 -32.92
CA GLN A 54 -6.63 27.04 -33.31
C GLN A 54 -6.99 28.42 -33.93
N GLN A 55 -8.01 28.48 -34.81
CA GLN A 55 -8.43 29.70 -35.43
C GLN A 55 -9.00 30.69 -34.39
N ILE A 56 -9.89 30.21 -33.52
CA ILE A 56 -10.48 31.02 -32.45
C ILE A 56 -9.38 31.52 -31.52
N ALA A 57 -8.49 30.62 -31.05
CA ALA A 57 -7.37 30.96 -30.18
C ALA A 57 -6.45 32.05 -30.78
N THR A 58 -6.06 31.90 -32.05
CA THR A 58 -5.20 32.88 -32.74
C THR A 58 -5.86 34.26 -32.82
N VAL A 59 -7.14 34.31 -33.22
CA VAL A 59 -7.85 35.57 -33.37
C VAL A 59 -8.13 36.20 -32.01
N THR A 60 -8.45 35.39 -30.98
CA THR A 60 -8.68 35.84 -29.61
C THR A 60 -7.43 36.48 -29.01
N ALA A 61 -6.27 35.82 -29.09
CA ALA A 61 -5.01 36.33 -28.57
C ALA A 61 -4.62 37.68 -29.18
N GLN A 62 -4.96 37.90 -30.45
CA GLN A 62 -4.73 39.17 -31.16
C GLN A 62 -5.77 40.25 -30.85
N ALA A 63 -7.04 39.85 -30.62
CA ALA A 63 -8.15 40.75 -30.40
C ALA A 63 -8.28 41.20 -28.94
N LEU A 64 -8.04 40.27 -27.99
CA LEU A 64 -8.27 40.39 -26.56
C LEU A 64 -7.08 39.86 -25.76
N PRO A 65 -5.87 40.42 -25.90
CA PRO A 65 -4.68 39.88 -25.26
C PRO A 65 -4.77 39.86 -23.72
N GLU A 66 -5.47 40.80 -23.09
CA GLU A 66 -5.64 40.86 -21.63
C GLU A 66 -6.62 39.79 -21.08
N GLU A 67 -7.53 39.28 -21.91
CA GLU A 67 -8.52 38.25 -21.55
C GLU A 67 -8.18 36.88 -22.13
N ALA A 68 -7.12 36.79 -22.94
CA ALA A 68 -6.82 35.60 -23.72
C ALA A 68 -6.50 34.36 -22.86
N ALA A 69 -5.84 34.54 -21.73
CA ALA A 69 -5.52 33.44 -20.81
C ALA A 69 -6.80 32.84 -20.19
N GLU A 70 -7.69 33.68 -19.65
CA GLU A 70 -8.97 33.23 -19.10
C GLU A 70 -9.83 32.52 -20.16
N ILE A 71 -9.86 33.05 -21.38
CA ILE A 71 -10.56 32.43 -22.52
C ILE A 71 -9.93 31.09 -22.89
N ALA A 72 -8.60 30.99 -22.86
CA ALA A 72 -7.91 29.73 -23.11
C ALA A 72 -8.26 28.64 -22.04
N GLY A 73 -8.30 29.04 -20.78
CA GLY A 73 -8.76 28.20 -19.67
C GLY A 73 -10.21 27.72 -19.86
N ALA A 74 -11.13 28.63 -20.21
CA ALA A 74 -12.52 28.29 -20.48
C ALA A 74 -12.68 27.32 -21.67
N ILE A 75 -11.88 27.51 -22.73
CA ILE A 75 -11.84 26.57 -23.87
C ILE A 75 -11.30 25.21 -23.43
N ALA A 76 -10.24 25.17 -22.61
CA ALA A 76 -9.66 23.94 -22.09
C ALA A 76 -10.64 23.18 -21.18
N ALA A 77 -11.41 23.89 -20.34
CA ALA A 77 -12.47 23.28 -19.53
C ALA A 77 -13.59 22.67 -20.39
N ALA A 78 -14.02 23.40 -21.44
CA ALA A 78 -15.11 22.96 -22.32
C ALA A 78 -14.70 21.86 -23.30
N ALA A 79 -13.46 21.88 -23.77
CA ALA A 79 -12.91 20.94 -24.77
C ALA A 79 -11.44 20.55 -24.46
N PRO A 80 -11.18 19.73 -23.41
CA PRO A 80 -9.82 19.40 -22.95
C PRO A 80 -8.91 18.82 -24.05
N ALA A 81 -9.46 18.12 -25.01
CA ALA A 81 -8.70 17.57 -26.15
C ALA A 81 -8.08 18.65 -27.04
N THR A 82 -8.54 19.90 -26.97
CA THR A 82 -8.00 21.04 -27.74
C THR A 82 -7.05 21.92 -26.95
N ALA A 83 -6.86 21.66 -25.65
CA ALA A 83 -6.08 22.49 -24.72
C ALA A 83 -4.69 22.86 -25.26
N ASN A 84 -3.91 21.86 -25.64
CA ASN A 84 -2.58 22.08 -26.23
C ASN A 84 -2.63 22.93 -27.52
N ALA A 85 -3.55 22.61 -28.44
CA ALA A 85 -3.69 23.35 -29.70
C ALA A 85 -4.11 24.80 -29.48
N THR A 86 -4.96 25.06 -28.47
CA THR A 86 -5.40 26.38 -28.04
C THR A 86 -4.23 27.18 -27.47
N ALA A 87 -3.50 26.61 -26.50
CA ALA A 87 -2.33 27.23 -25.88
C ALA A 87 -1.24 27.59 -26.91
N ALA A 88 -0.88 26.65 -27.74
CA ALA A 88 0.13 26.86 -28.79
C ALA A 88 -0.29 27.94 -29.80
N ALA A 89 -1.55 27.97 -30.21
CA ALA A 89 -2.04 28.99 -31.16
C ALA A 89 -2.06 30.40 -30.55
N MET A 90 -2.41 30.52 -29.25
CA MET A 90 -2.38 31.80 -28.54
C MET A 90 -0.96 32.33 -28.33
N ALA A 91 -0.03 31.43 -27.88
CA ALA A 91 1.38 31.79 -27.69
C ALA A 91 2.07 32.20 -28.99
N LEU A 92 1.75 31.54 -30.11
CA LEU A 92 2.28 31.94 -31.42
C LEU A 92 1.74 33.32 -31.86
N ALA A 93 0.47 33.64 -31.53
CA ALA A 93 -0.17 34.88 -31.90
C ALA A 93 0.24 36.07 -31.02
N ALA A 94 0.50 35.77 -29.74
CA ALA A 94 0.90 36.74 -28.71
C ALA A 94 1.85 36.09 -27.70
N PRO A 95 3.17 36.05 -27.98
CA PRO A 95 4.15 35.35 -27.11
C PRO A 95 4.22 35.88 -25.68
N ASP A 96 3.88 37.15 -25.46
CA ASP A 96 3.95 37.81 -24.15
C ASP A 96 2.90 37.29 -23.16
N ILE A 97 1.86 36.55 -23.62
CA ILE A 97 0.83 35.95 -22.76
C ILE A 97 0.99 34.44 -22.58
N ALA A 98 2.08 33.85 -23.07
CA ALA A 98 2.26 32.38 -23.08
C ALA A 98 2.26 31.75 -21.69
N GLU A 99 2.82 32.44 -20.71
CA GLU A 99 2.88 32.03 -19.30
C GLU A 99 1.47 31.95 -18.70
N ASP A 100 0.71 33.04 -18.77
CA ASP A 100 -0.66 33.10 -18.26
C ASP A 100 -1.58 32.07 -18.94
N VAL A 101 -1.45 31.94 -20.28
CA VAL A 101 -2.20 30.92 -21.05
C VAL A 101 -1.85 29.51 -20.60
N ALA A 102 -0.57 29.23 -20.32
CA ALA A 102 -0.15 27.92 -19.82
C ALA A 102 -0.79 27.60 -18.47
N ALA A 103 -0.75 28.55 -17.54
CA ALA A 103 -1.32 28.39 -16.19
C ALA A 103 -2.84 28.16 -16.27
N ASP A 104 -3.58 29.02 -16.96
CA ASP A 104 -5.04 28.93 -17.04
C ASP A 104 -5.51 27.68 -17.78
N VAL A 105 -4.83 27.29 -18.86
CA VAL A 105 -5.14 26.05 -19.59
C VAL A 105 -4.87 24.82 -18.72
N VAL A 106 -3.75 24.77 -17.99
CA VAL A 106 -3.42 23.62 -17.15
C VAL A 106 -4.28 23.56 -15.89
N GLN A 107 -4.64 24.69 -15.30
CA GLN A 107 -5.59 24.75 -14.19
C GLN A 107 -6.92 24.08 -14.57
N ASN A 108 -7.40 24.30 -15.80
CA ASN A 108 -8.67 23.79 -16.28
C ASN A 108 -8.58 22.43 -17.00
N ALA A 109 -7.39 22.05 -17.47
CA ALA A 109 -7.11 20.74 -18.11
C ALA A 109 -5.75 20.19 -17.67
N PRO A 110 -5.57 19.74 -16.41
CA PRO A 110 -4.28 19.29 -15.87
C PRO A 110 -3.62 18.15 -16.66
N ALA A 111 -4.42 17.27 -17.27
CA ALA A 111 -3.92 16.19 -18.10
C ALA A 111 -3.17 16.67 -19.37
N ALA A 112 -3.36 17.92 -19.78
CA ALA A 112 -2.68 18.50 -20.94
C ALA A 112 -1.34 19.17 -20.58
N ALA A 113 -0.96 19.26 -19.30
CA ALA A 113 0.18 20.03 -18.81
C ALA A 113 1.49 19.77 -19.57
N GLY A 114 1.90 18.49 -19.68
CA GLY A 114 3.12 18.11 -20.40
C GLY A 114 3.07 18.51 -21.88
N ALA A 115 1.94 18.28 -22.56
CA ALA A 115 1.79 18.63 -23.97
C ALA A 115 1.80 20.15 -24.19
N VAL A 116 1.16 20.91 -23.31
CA VAL A 116 1.16 22.38 -23.32
C VAL A 116 2.58 22.88 -23.09
N ALA A 117 3.27 22.39 -22.05
CA ALA A 117 4.65 22.76 -21.77
C ALA A 117 5.59 22.46 -22.95
N ALA A 118 5.53 21.26 -23.53
CA ALA A 118 6.34 20.89 -24.69
C ALA A 118 6.13 21.85 -25.86
N SER A 119 4.87 22.13 -26.22
CA SER A 119 4.55 23.01 -27.36
C SER A 119 4.98 24.45 -27.12
N LEU A 120 4.77 24.99 -25.93
CA LEU A 120 5.14 26.35 -25.60
C LEU A 120 6.65 26.53 -25.48
N THR A 121 7.37 25.55 -24.89
CA THR A 121 8.83 25.53 -24.85
C THR A 121 9.44 25.50 -26.28
N GLN A 122 8.88 24.74 -27.20
CA GLN A 122 9.32 24.74 -28.61
C GLN A 122 9.08 26.08 -29.30
N ILE A 123 8.01 26.83 -28.92
CA ILE A 123 7.70 28.13 -29.48
C ILE A 123 8.63 29.20 -28.89
N ASN A 124 8.85 29.17 -27.59
CA ASN A 124 9.66 30.15 -26.87
C ASN A 124 10.47 29.46 -25.74
N PRO A 125 11.65 28.90 -26.04
CA PRO A 125 12.47 28.24 -25.03
C PRO A 125 12.89 29.17 -23.88
N GLU A 126 13.10 30.45 -24.14
CA GLU A 126 13.53 31.43 -23.12
C GLU A 126 12.46 31.64 -22.03
N ALA A 127 11.17 31.40 -22.33
CA ALA A 127 10.08 31.50 -21.36
C ALA A 127 9.78 30.16 -20.65
N ALA A 128 10.52 29.09 -20.91
CA ALA A 128 10.22 27.78 -20.39
C ALA A 128 10.22 27.72 -18.85
N ALA A 129 11.18 28.42 -18.21
CA ALA A 129 11.30 28.47 -16.76
C ALA A 129 10.12 29.21 -16.10
N ASP A 130 9.74 30.38 -16.63
CA ASP A 130 8.63 31.19 -16.10
C ASP A 130 7.29 30.46 -16.29
N MET A 131 7.09 29.88 -17.47
CA MET A 131 5.91 29.05 -17.76
C MET A 131 5.80 27.83 -16.84
N ALA A 132 6.91 27.13 -16.61
CA ALA A 132 6.95 25.97 -15.72
C ALA A 132 6.62 26.37 -14.27
N ALA A 133 7.13 27.51 -13.80
CA ALA A 133 6.80 28.10 -12.51
C ALA A 133 5.31 28.39 -12.37
N ALA A 134 4.73 29.09 -13.36
CA ALA A 134 3.32 29.43 -13.37
C ALA A 134 2.41 28.19 -13.36
N ILE A 135 2.77 27.13 -14.10
CA ILE A 135 2.05 25.86 -14.05
C ILE A 135 2.19 25.18 -12.69
N ALA A 136 3.38 25.19 -12.08
CA ALA A 136 3.62 24.58 -10.76
C ALA A 136 2.83 25.28 -9.65
N GLU A 137 2.60 26.58 -9.74
CA GLU A 137 1.78 27.34 -8.80
C GLU A 137 0.32 26.86 -8.82
N VAL A 138 -0.25 26.66 -10.00
CA VAL A 138 -1.68 26.29 -10.14
C VAL A 138 -1.93 24.78 -10.15
N ALA A 139 -0.96 23.99 -10.56
CA ALA A 139 -1.07 22.52 -10.71
C ALA A 139 0.22 21.79 -10.31
N PRO A 140 0.62 21.78 -9.03
CA PRO A 140 1.88 21.16 -8.59
C PRO A 140 1.98 19.67 -8.92
N ALA A 141 0.86 18.96 -8.97
CA ALA A 141 0.83 17.55 -9.37
C ALA A 141 1.24 17.30 -10.83
N ALA A 142 1.24 18.33 -11.68
CA ALA A 142 1.67 18.23 -13.07
C ALA A 142 3.17 18.53 -13.26
N ALA A 143 3.89 18.92 -12.21
CA ALA A 143 5.27 19.38 -12.28
C ALA A 143 6.22 18.39 -12.97
N GLY A 144 6.11 17.09 -12.67
CA GLY A 144 6.92 16.07 -13.34
C GLY A 144 6.68 15.99 -14.84
N ALA A 145 5.42 16.05 -15.28
CA ALA A 145 5.09 16.04 -16.71
C ALA A 145 5.58 17.30 -17.43
N VAL A 146 5.54 18.46 -16.76
CA VAL A 146 6.05 19.72 -17.27
C VAL A 146 7.56 19.70 -17.37
N ALA A 147 8.25 19.27 -16.30
CA ALA A 147 9.71 19.17 -16.24
C ALA A 147 10.25 18.24 -17.34
N ASN A 148 9.67 17.06 -17.48
CA ASN A 148 10.02 16.12 -18.54
C ASN A 148 9.81 16.75 -19.94
N ALA A 149 8.68 17.40 -20.15
CA ALA A 149 8.38 18.05 -21.42
C ALA A 149 9.38 19.18 -21.77
N VAL A 150 9.81 19.96 -20.77
CA VAL A 150 10.87 20.98 -20.94
C VAL A 150 12.20 20.33 -21.22
N ALA A 151 12.58 19.26 -20.47
CA ALA A 151 13.83 18.54 -20.67
C ALA A 151 13.94 17.92 -22.07
N GLU A 152 12.84 17.41 -22.62
CA GLU A 152 12.79 16.90 -23.99
C GLU A 152 12.82 17.99 -25.07
N ALA A 153 12.15 19.14 -24.82
CA ALA A 153 11.99 20.20 -25.81
C ALA A 153 13.15 21.19 -25.83
N ALA A 154 13.73 21.50 -24.67
CA ALA A 154 14.84 22.44 -24.45
C ALA A 154 15.70 21.98 -23.27
N PRO A 155 16.57 20.98 -23.44
CA PRO A 155 17.38 20.42 -22.35
C PRO A 155 18.19 21.46 -21.58
N GLU A 156 18.67 22.48 -22.26
CA GLU A 156 19.44 23.59 -21.65
C GLU A 156 18.61 24.45 -20.67
N MET A 157 17.29 24.36 -20.71
CA MET A 157 16.38 25.09 -19.82
C MET A 157 15.82 24.22 -18.70
N ALA A 158 16.09 22.92 -18.71
CA ALA A 158 15.46 21.95 -17.80
C ALA A 158 15.80 22.24 -16.33
N VAL A 159 17.05 22.55 -16.03
CA VAL A 159 17.51 22.88 -14.68
C VAL A 159 16.85 24.16 -14.16
N ASP A 160 16.85 25.22 -14.99
CA ASP A 160 16.24 26.48 -14.62
C ASP A 160 14.71 26.37 -14.44
N ALA A 161 14.06 25.57 -15.29
CA ALA A 161 12.63 25.29 -15.17
C ALA A 161 12.30 24.52 -13.86
N ALA A 162 13.08 23.50 -13.51
CA ALA A 162 12.91 22.77 -12.26
C ALA A 162 13.12 23.67 -11.03
N ALA A 163 14.16 24.50 -11.04
CA ALA A 163 14.42 25.45 -9.96
C ALA A 163 13.30 26.49 -9.82
N SER A 164 12.80 27.03 -10.93
CA SER A 164 11.67 27.97 -10.93
C SER A 164 10.38 27.35 -10.44
N MET A 165 10.09 26.09 -10.80
CA MET A 165 8.94 25.33 -10.28
C MET A 165 9.03 25.13 -8.76
N ALA A 166 10.22 24.74 -8.25
CA ALA A 166 10.43 24.56 -6.81
C ALA A 166 10.28 25.88 -6.03
N ALA A 167 10.78 26.99 -6.58
CA ALA A 167 10.63 28.32 -5.99
C ALA A 167 9.17 28.78 -5.97
N ALA A 168 8.42 28.51 -7.02
CA ALA A 168 7.01 28.88 -7.13
C ALA A 168 6.12 28.01 -6.20
N ASN A 169 6.43 26.70 -6.11
CA ASN A 169 5.68 25.78 -5.28
C ASN A 169 6.57 24.61 -4.78
N PRO A 170 6.99 24.62 -3.50
CA PRO A 170 7.83 23.56 -2.93
C PRO A 170 7.23 22.14 -3.07
N ALA A 171 5.89 21.99 -3.14
CA ALA A 171 5.26 20.71 -3.37
C ALA A 171 5.53 20.13 -4.78
N ALA A 172 5.97 20.94 -5.73
CA ALA A 172 6.35 20.51 -7.07
C ALA A 172 7.79 19.97 -7.13
N ALA A 173 8.61 20.24 -6.11
CA ALA A 173 10.06 20.04 -6.15
C ALA A 173 10.46 18.58 -6.41
N ASN A 174 9.89 17.63 -5.67
CA ASN A 174 10.20 16.20 -5.85
C ASN A 174 9.94 15.73 -7.29
N ALA A 175 8.74 15.99 -7.82
CA ALA A 175 8.36 15.53 -9.15
C ALA A 175 9.16 16.20 -10.27
N ALA A 176 9.48 17.50 -10.12
CA ALA A 176 10.29 18.24 -11.07
C ALA A 176 11.76 17.74 -11.07
N ALA A 177 12.34 17.56 -9.88
CA ALA A 177 13.70 17.03 -9.72
C ALA A 177 13.84 15.63 -10.33
N SER A 178 12.91 14.74 -10.00
CA SER A 178 12.89 13.36 -10.51
C SER A 178 12.79 13.32 -12.03
N ALA A 179 11.92 14.12 -12.62
CA ALA A 179 11.73 14.13 -14.07
C ALA A 179 12.98 14.61 -14.83
N VAL A 180 13.62 15.70 -14.35
CA VAL A 180 14.85 16.21 -15.01
C VAL A 180 16.02 15.27 -14.79
N ALA A 181 16.22 14.76 -13.57
CA ALA A 181 17.30 13.81 -13.27
C ALA A 181 17.15 12.47 -14.01
N ALA A 182 15.91 12.02 -14.24
CA ALA A 182 15.66 10.84 -15.07
C ALA A 182 15.91 11.07 -16.56
N ALA A 183 15.61 12.28 -17.06
CA ALA A 183 15.83 12.64 -18.46
C ALA A 183 17.32 12.89 -18.76
N ASP A 184 18.06 13.47 -17.82
CA ASP A 184 19.49 13.78 -17.93
C ASP A 184 20.20 13.57 -16.58
N PRO A 185 20.67 12.35 -16.29
CA PRO A 185 21.37 12.04 -15.04
C PRO A 185 22.65 12.84 -14.84
N GLU A 186 23.34 13.26 -15.91
CA GLU A 186 24.55 14.07 -15.82
C GLU A 186 24.28 15.47 -15.26
N SER A 187 23.04 15.97 -15.39
CA SER A 187 22.61 17.25 -14.83
C SER A 187 22.04 17.15 -13.42
N ALA A 188 21.89 15.95 -12.85
CA ALA A 188 21.21 15.69 -11.57
C ALA A 188 21.74 16.56 -10.42
N LEU A 189 23.05 16.66 -10.27
CA LEU A 189 23.70 17.53 -9.28
C LEU A 189 23.38 19.01 -9.50
N GLN A 190 23.34 19.44 -10.76
CA GLN A 190 23.04 20.82 -11.13
C GLN A 190 21.58 21.17 -10.79
N VAL A 191 20.67 20.21 -11.06
CA VAL A 191 19.25 20.29 -10.67
C VAL A 191 19.12 20.41 -9.16
N ALA A 192 19.75 19.50 -8.40
CA ALA A 192 19.74 19.51 -6.94
C ALA A 192 20.20 20.86 -6.37
N THR A 193 21.34 21.35 -6.85
CA THR A 193 21.92 22.62 -6.40
C THR A 193 21.01 23.80 -6.73
N ALA A 194 20.53 23.91 -7.96
CA ALA A 194 19.69 25.03 -8.39
C ALA A 194 18.37 25.07 -7.63
N MET A 195 17.74 23.89 -7.45
CA MET A 195 16.47 23.78 -6.73
C MET A 195 16.63 24.04 -5.24
N ALA A 196 17.68 23.51 -4.59
CA ALA A 196 17.95 23.76 -3.16
C ALA A 196 18.28 25.24 -2.89
N GLN A 197 18.91 25.95 -3.83
CA GLN A 197 19.11 27.40 -3.73
C GLN A 197 17.81 28.18 -3.92
N ALA A 198 16.93 27.72 -4.81
CA ALA A 198 15.67 28.36 -5.13
C ALA A 198 14.60 28.15 -4.04
N ALA A 199 14.57 26.96 -3.43
CA ALA A 199 13.63 26.55 -2.40
C ALA A 199 14.34 25.74 -1.31
N PRO A 200 15.05 26.39 -0.37
CA PRO A 200 15.79 25.68 0.68
C PRO A 200 14.90 24.78 1.56
N GLU A 201 13.66 25.18 1.80
CA GLU A 201 12.67 24.42 2.55
C GLU A 201 12.20 23.12 1.85
N ALA A 202 12.54 22.94 0.58
CA ALA A 202 12.23 21.74 -0.17
C ALA A 202 13.44 20.79 -0.31
N ALA A 203 14.53 20.98 0.43
CA ALA A 203 15.78 20.23 0.25
C ALA A 203 15.57 18.72 0.30
N ALA A 204 14.81 18.20 1.27
CA ALA A 204 14.46 16.78 1.36
C ALA A 204 13.67 16.29 0.14
N ALA A 205 12.67 17.07 -0.32
CA ALA A 205 11.88 16.74 -1.49
C ALA A 205 12.70 16.75 -2.79
N VAL A 206 13.65 17.68 -2.89
CA VAL A 206 14.61 17.74 -4.01
C VAL A 206 15.52 16.52 -4.00
N ALA A 207 16.10 16.17 -2.84
CA ALA A 207 16.96 15.01 -2.68
C ALA A 207 16.22 13.70 -3.05
N ALA A 208 15.01 13.51 -2.52
CA ALA A 208 14.16 12.37 -2.87
C ALA A 208 13.88 12.32 -4.38
N GLY A 209 13.55 13.45 -5.00
CA GLY A 209 13.29 13.53 -6.42
C GLY A 209 14.51 13.19 -7.27
N VAL A 210 15.64 13.79 -6.96
CA VAL A 210 16.92 13.52 -7.68
C VAL A 210 17.32 12.06 -7.54
N ALA A 211 17.30 11.52 -6.31
CA ALA A 211 17.59 10.10 -6.06
C ALA A 211 16.68 9.17 -6.88
N ALA A 212 15.37 9.45 -6.88
CA ALA A 212 14.40 8.67 -7.67
C ALA A 212 14.66 8.78 -9.18
N GLY A 213 14.99 9.97 -9.68
CA GLY A 213 15.25 10.19 -11.10
C GLY A 213 16.51 9.49 -11.58
N VAL A 214 17.62 9.63 -10.84
CA VAL A 214 18.90 8.98 -11.16
C VAL A 214 18.76 7.46 -11.07
N SER A 215 18.13 6.95 -10.02
CA SER A 215 17.80 5.53 -9.86
C SER A 215 16.99 5.01 -11.06
N GLN A 216 15.96 5.72 -11.48
CA GLN A 216 15.14 5.36 -12.64
C GLN A 216 15.96 5.30 -13.93
N ALA A 217 16.86 6.26 -14.15
CA ALA A 217 17.73 6.29 -15.32
C ALA A 217 18.73 5.11 -15.33
N ALA A 218 19.37 4.83 -14.19
CA ALA A 218 20.30 3.71 -14.04
C ALA A 218 19.61 2.36 -14.28
N VAL A 219 18.42 2.16 -13.72
CA VAL A 219 17.61 0.96 -13.96
C VAL A 219 17.18 0.86 -15.43
N ALA A 220 16.85 1.97 -16.08
CA ALA A 220 16.45 1.98 -17.50
C ALA A 220 17.60 1.58 -18.41
N GLU A 221 18.83 2.02 -18.12
CA GLU A 221 20.05 1.65 -18.86
C GLU A 221 20.32 0.14 -18.75
N VAL A 222 20.33 -0.40 -17.53
CA VAL A 222 20.54 -1.84 -17.32
C VAL A 222 19.43 -2.70 -17.95
N ASN A 223 18.17 -2.26 -17.87
CA ASN A 223 17.06 -2.94 -18.53
C ASN A 223 17.21 -2.95 -20.06
N GLN A 224 17.77 -1.88 -20.65
CA GLN A 224 18.08 -1.82 -22.07
C GLN A 224 19.20 -2.81 -22.44
N GLU A 225 20.26 -2.90 -21.63
CA GLU A 225 21.33 -3.86 -21.82
C GLU A 225 20.84 -5.31 -21.70
N THR A 226 20.01 -5.60 -20.68
CA THR A 226 19.38 -6.91 -20.49
C THR A 226 18.49 -7.29 -21.67
N ALA A 227 17.68 -6.35 -22.15
CA ALA A 227 16.82 -6.57 -23.32
C ALA A 227 17.65 -6.84 -24.60
N GLN A 228 18.82 -6.20 -24.70
CA GLN A 228 19.74 -6.41 -25.81
C GLN A 228 20.40 -7.79 -25.73
N ALA A 229 20.87 -8.22 -24.55
CA ALA A 229 21.41 -9.56 -24.32
C ALA A 229 20.35 -10.64 -24.64
N ASN A 230 19.13 -10.47 -24.17
CA ASN A 230 18.03 -11.39 -24.50
C ASN A 230 17.71 -11.46 -26.00
N ALA A 231 17.81 -10.34 -26.72
CA ALA A 231 17.61 -10.31 -28.17
C ALA A 231 18.75 -11.03 -28.90
N GLU A 232 19.98 -10.93 -28.44
CA GLU A 232 21.13 -11.67 -28.96
C GLU A 232 20.96 -13.18 -28.77
N THR A 233 20.58 -13.62 -27.54
CA THR A 233 20.27 -15.04 -27.26
C THR A 233 19.15 -15.58 -28.15
N GLN A 234 18.09 -14.82 -28.40
CA GLN A 234 17.01 -15.20 -29.30
C GLN A 234 17.47 -15.30 -30.76
N ALA A 235 18.37 -14.42 -31.20
CA ALA A 235 18.91 -14.45 -32.55
C ALA A 235 19.81 -15.68 -32.76
N ASP A 236 20.63 -16.03 -31.75
CA ASP A 236 21.46 -17.21 -31.77
C ASP A 236 20.65 -18.51 -31.78
N MET A 237 19.59 -18.57 -30.97
CA MET A 237 18.60 -19.68 -31.01
C MET A 237 17.98 -19.84 -32.39
N GLN A 238 17.55 -18.73 -33.03
CA GLN A 238 16.97 -18.78 -34.38
C GLN A 238 17.98 -19.24 -35.42
N SER A 239 19.24 -18.86 -35.29
CA SER A 239 20.33 -19.28 -36.17
C SER A 239 20.59 -20.78 -36.05
N GLN A 240 20.70 -21.30 -34.82
CA GLN A 240 20.89 -22.73 -34.57
C GLN A 240 19.69 -23.57 -35.04
N ALA A 241 18.46 -23.10 -34.75
CA ALA A 241 17.26 -23.75 -35.29
C ALA A 241 17.21 -23.79 -36.83
N GLY A 242 17.70 -22.73 -37.48
CA GLY A 242 17.84 -22.67 -38.93
C GLY A 242 18.87 -23.68 -39.47
N GLU A 243 19.98 -23.90 -38.80
CA GLU A 243 20.99 -24.90 -39.15
C GLU A 243 20.42 -26.32 -39.00
N ILE A 244 19.74 -26.64 -37.89
CA ILE A 244 19.07 -27.92 -37.66
C ILE A 244 18.02 -28.19 -38.76
N GLN A 245 17.22 -27.20 -39.14
CA GLN A 245 16.26 -27.33 -40.25
C GLN A 245 16.93 -27.58 -41.61
N SER A 246 18.09 -26.97 -41.86
CA SER A 246 18.87 -27.17 -43.08
C SER A 246 19.44 -28.58 -43.15
N GLU A 247 19.98 -29.09 -42.04
CA GLU A 247 20.48 -30.48 -41.95
C GLU A 247 19.37 -31.51 -42.13
N LEU A 248 18.18 -31.24 -41.57
CA LEU A 248 17.00 -32.08 -41.75
C LEU A 248 16.54 -32.12 -43.21
N ALA A 249 16.60 -30.97 -43.90
CA ALA A 249 16.24 -30.92 -45.35
C ALA A 249 17.18 -31.73 -46.23
N ASP A 250 18.47 -31.79 -45.88
CA ASP A 250 19.47 -32.58 -46.56
C ASP A 250 19.38 -34.10 -46.26
N ALA A 251 18.84 -34.46 -45.08
CA ALA A 251 18.62 -35.83 -44.60
C ALA A 251 17.31 -36.46 -45.13
N ALA A 252 16.65 -35.89 -46.09
CA ALA A 252 15.30 -36.21 -46.54
C ALA A 252 15.05 -37.74 -46.72
N GLY A 253 14.30 -38.33 -45.76
CA GLY A 253 13.72 -39.68 -45.83
C GLY A 253 14.04 -40.65 -44.69
N ALA A 254 14.73 -40.24 -43.65
CA ALA A 254 14.99 -41.08 -42.46
C ALA A 254 14.16 -40.61 -41.25
N GLU A 255 13.25 -41.46 -40.76
CA GLU A 255 12.45 -41.17 -39.53
C GLU A 255 13.35 -40.91 -38.32
N ASP A 256 14.51 -41.56 -38.20
CA ASP A 256 15.50 -41.32 -37.16
C ASP A 256 16.14 -39.92 -37.20
N ALA A 257 16.30 -39.34 -38.39
CA ALA A 257 16.84 -37.98 -38.55
C ALA A 257 15.84 -36.90 -38.10
N LEU A 258 14.54 -37.13 -38.26
CA LEU A 258 13.48 -36.23 -37.78
C LEU A 258 13.42 -36.20 -36.24
N ALA A 259 13.50 -37.38 -35.59
CA ALA A 259 13.49 -37.47 -34.14
C ALA A 259 14.73 -36.80 -33.51
N THR A 260 15.91 -36.98 -34.14
CA THR A 260 17.16 -36.34 -33.69
C THR A 260 17.07 -34.81 -33.82
N ALA A 261 16.60 -34.30 -34.94
CA ALA A 261 16.46 -32.87 -35.19
C ALA A 261 15.41 -32.21 -34.24
N GLN A 262 14.33 -32.92 -33.88
CA GLN A 262 13.37 -32.46 -32.92
C GLN A 262 13.96 -32.37 -31.49
N GLY A 263 14.79 -33.37 -31.10
CA GLY A 263 15.53 -33.35 -29.83
C GLY A 263 16.52 -32.18 -29.78
N GLU A 264 17.35 -32.02 -30.82
CA GLU A 264 18.32 -30.92 -30.88
C GLU A 264 17.63 -29.53 -30.85
N MET A 265 16.45 -29.40 -31.46
CA MET A 265 15.68 -28.15 -31.47
C MET A 265 15.08 -27.86 -30.06
N ALA A 266 14.63 -28.88 -29.35
CA ALA A 266 14.17 -28.75 -27.96
C ALA A 266 15.31 -28.35 -27.02
N ASP A 267 16.48 -28.97 -27.18
CA ASP A 267 17.68 -28.63 -26.38
C ASP A 267 18.12 -27.16 -26.62
N VAL A 268 18.11 -26.70 -27.86
CA VAL A 268 18.42 -25.30 -28.21
C VAL A 268 17.42 -24.33 -27.62
N GLN A 269 16.13 -24.68 -27.63
CA GLN A 269 15.10 -23.83 -27.01
C GLN A 269 15.21 -23.77 -25.49
N SER A 270 15.50 -24.93 -24.86
CA SER A 270 15.69 -24.99 -23.41
C SER A 270 16.90 -24.19 -22.96
N ALA A 271 18.04 -24.34 -23.64
CA ALA A 271 19.25 -23.58 -23.36
C ALA A 271 19.05 -22.06 -23.52
N ALA A 272 18.35 -21.65 -24.56
CA ALA A 272 18.05 -20.22 -24.77
C ALA A 272 17.09 -19.64 -23.69
N GLN A 273 16.13 -20.44 -23.21
CA GLN A 273 15.25 -20.03 -22.12
C GLN A 273 15.99 -19.90 -20.78
N GLU A 274 16.90 -20.82 -20.49
CA GLU A 274 17.75 -20.77 -19.30
C GLU A 274 18.65 -19.54 -19.33
N GLU A 275 19.31 -19.25 -20.46
CA GLU A 275 20.16 -18.08 -20.64
C GLU A 275 19.39 -16.77 -20.53
N ILE A 276 18.14 -16.68 -21.07
CA ILE A 276 17.27 -15.52 -20.90
C ILE A 276 16.87 -15.34 -19.42
N LEU A 277 16.62 -16.41 -18.68
CA LEU A 277 16.30 -16.35 -17.26
C LEU A 277 17.50 -15.83 -16.46
N GLU A 278 18.71 -16.37 -16.72
CA GLU A 278 19.95 -15.89 -16.11
C GLU A 278 20.22 -14.41 -16.43
N ASN A 279 20.03 -13.99 -17.68
CA ASN A 279 20.17 -12.59 -18.10
C ASN A 279 19.19 -11.68 -17.34
N ASN A 280 17.93 -12.11 -17.16
CA ASN A 280 16.93 -11.33 -16.42
C ASN A 280 17.28 -11.23 -14.93
N GLN A 281 17.76 -12.29 -14.30
CA GLN A 281 18.20 -12.27 -12.90
C GLN A 281 19.43 -11.38 -12.71
N ALA A 282 20.44 -11.56 -13.53
CA ALA A 282 21.63 -10.71 -13.51
C ALA A 282 21.29 -9.24 -13.80
N GLY A 283 20.34 -8.99 -14.70
CA GLY A 283 19.85 -7.64 -15.00
C GLY A 283 19.13 -6.99 -13.80
N GLN A 284 18.34 -7.74 -13.06
CA GLN A 284 17.68 -7.22 -11.84
C GLN A 284 18.69 -6.86 -10.75
N GLU A 285 19.67 -7.74 -10.49
CA GLU A 285 20.74 -7.46 -9.53
C GLU A 285 21.59 -6.25 -9.96
N ALA A 286 21.96 -6.18 -11.24
CA ALA A 286 22.72 -5.05 -11.77
C ALA A 286 21.92 -3.73 -11.71
N ALA A 287 20.62 -3.76 -11.98
CA ALA A 287 19.77 -2.57 -11.90
C ALA A 287 19.65 -2.04 -10.46
N LEU A 288 19.54 -2.93 -9.48
CA LEU A 288 19.53 -2.56 -8.07
C LEU A 288 20.87 -1.91 -7.68
N ALA A 289 21.99 -2.57 -7.98
CA ALA A 289 23.33 -2.06 -7.68
C ALA A 289 23.61 -0.72 -8.36
N ALA A 290 23.26 -0.55 -9.64
CA ALA A 290 23.41 0.70 -10.37
C ALA A 290 22.58 1.84 -9.78
N SER A 291 21.35 1.52 -9.35
CA SER A 291 20.48 2.47 -8.66
C SER A 291 21.08 2.96 -7.33
N GLN A 292 21.62 2.05 -6.52
CA GLN A 292 22.26 2.36 -5.25
C GLN A 292 23.51 3.23 -5.46
N GLU A 293 24.43 2.81 -6.33
CA GLU A 293 25.67 3.53 -6.62
C GLU A 293 25.39 4.94 -7.14
N ALA A 294 24.50 5.09 -8.12
CA ALA A 294 24.18 6.40 -8.69
C ALA A 294 23.50 7.33 -7.67
N THR A 295 22.64 6.79 -6.80
CA THR A 295 22.00 7.57 -5.74
C THR A 295 23.04 8.01 -4.70
N ALA A 296 23.89 7.12 -4.22
CA ALA A 296 24.92 7.42 -3.22
C ALA A 296 25.91 8.48 -3.71
N GLU A 297 26.37 8.39 -4.97
CA GLU A 297 27.29 9.37 -5.57
C GLU A 297 26.69 10.78 -5.58
N ILE A 298 25.46 10.94 -6.04
CA ILE A 298 24.77 12.24 -6.09
C ILE A 298 24.51 12.79 -4.69
N MET A 299 24.10 11.95 -3.74
CA MET A 299 23.87 12.36 -2.36
C MET A 299 25.17 12.85 -1.70
N ALA A 300 26.27 12.13 -1.87
CA ALA A 300 27.57 12.52 -1.35
C ALA A 300 27.99 13.91 -1.85
N GLU A 301 27.81 14.17 -3.14
CA GLU A 301 28.10 15.49 -3.72
C GLU A 301 27.16 16.59 -3.22
N MET A 302 25.86 16.29 -3.03
CA MET A 302 24.89 17.22 -2.46
C MET A 302 25.26 17.59 -1.02
N ILE A 303 25.67 16.62 -0.19
CA ILE A 303 26.11 16.83 1.20
C ILE A 303 27.40 17.61 1.24
N GLU A 304 28.37 17.33 0.35
CA GLU A 304 29.62 18.11 0.27
C GLU A 304 29.35 19.60 -0.03
N MET A 305 28.33 19.87 -0.87
CA MET A 305 27.95 21.25 -1.19
C MET A 305 27.16 21.94 -0.08
N ASN A 306 26.35 21.21 0.67
CA ASN A 306 25.47 21.72 1.73
C ASN A 306 25.51 20.81 2.96
N PRO A 307 26.58 20.82 3.76
CA PRO A 307 26.73 19.96 4.93
C PRO A 307 25.62 20.19 6.00
N ASP A 308 25.13 21.42 6.11
CA ASP A 308 24.08 21.78 7.08
C ASP A 308 22.71 21.13 6.74
N ALA A 309 22.52 20.63 5.51
CA ALA A 309 21.32 19.95 5.08
C ALA A 309 21.52 18.42 4.93
N ALA A 310 22.61 17.87 5.45
CA ALA A 310 22.94 16.46 5.26
C ALA A 310 21.81 15.50 5.70
N ALA A 311 21.26 15.73 6.89
CA ALA A 311 20.16 14.91 7.42
C ALA A 311 18.90 14.98 6.54
N GLU A 312 18.53 16.18 6.08
CA GLU A 312 17.38 16.37 5.19
C GLU A 312 17.59 15.69 3.82
N ILE A 313 18.82 15.74 3.27
CA ILE A 313 19.19 15.09 2.01
C ILE A 313 19.07 13.57 2.15
N ILE A 314 19.64 13.00 3.21
CA ILE A 314 19.58 11.56 3.49
C ILE A 314 18.13 11.12 3.73
N ALA A 315 17.39 11.83 4.57
CA ALA A 315 15.99 11.54 4.86
C ALA A 315 15.09 11.59 3.61
N GLY A 316 15.37 12.54 2.71
CA GLY A 316 14.69 12.63 1.42
C GLY A 316 15.00 11.44 0.51
N ALA A 317 16.28 11.09 0.38
CA ALA A 317 16.70 9.97 -0.46
C ALA A 317 16.26 8.61 0.07
N ALA A 318 16.16 8.43 1.38
CA ALA A 318 15.67 7.19 2.02
C ALA A 318 14.27 6.78 1.57
N ALA A 319 13.43 7.74 1.17
CA ALA A 319 12.11 7.45 0.62
C ALA A 319 12.15 6.77 -0.76
N SER A 320 13.24 6.95 -1.52
CA SER A 320 13.39 6.45 -2.89
C SER A 320 14.37 5.29 -2.98
N ASN A 321 15.42 5.33 -2.18
CA ASN A 321 16.49 4.33 -2.13
C ASN A 321 17.04 4.21 -0.70
N PRO A 322 16.38 3.44 0.17
CA PRO A 322 16.75 3.34 1.58
C PRO A 322 18.14 2.72 1.80
N GLU A 323 18.57 1.80 0.93
CA GLU A 323 19.88 1.14 1.06
C GLU A 323 21.02 2.11 0.78
N ALA A 324 20.94 2.93 -0.28
CA ALA A 324 21.94 3.95 -0.55
C ALA A 324 21.98 5.02 0.58
N ALA A 325 20.82 5.37 1.13
CA ALA A 325 20.75 6.29 2.27
C ALA A 325 21.40 5.70 3.53
N ALA A 326 21.18 4.40 3.83
CA ALA A 326 21.81 3.71 4.95
C ALA A 326 23.35 3.70 4.85
N GLU A 327 23.89 3.41 3.67
CA GLU A 327 25.33 3.43 3.42
C GLU A 327 25.93 4.83 3.68
N MET A 328 25.26 5.87 3.24
CA MET A 328 25.67 7.25 3.51
C MET A 328 25.64 7.61 4.99
N VAL A 329 24.61 7.19 5.72
CA VAL A 329 24.51 7.38 7.18
C VAL A 329 25.67 6.69 7.88
N GLN A 330 25.98 5.44 7.53
CA GLN A 330 27.10 4.69 8.09
C GLN A 330 28.45 5.39 7.82
N GLU A 331 28.68 5.90 6.62
CA GLU A 331 29.90 6.62 6.26
C GLU A 331 30.04 7.93 7.07
N MET A 332 28.95 8.68 7.22
CA MET A 332 28.93 9.89 8.02
C MET A 332 29.19 9.60 9.50
N MET A 333 28.53 8.59 10.08
CA MET A 333 28.73 8.17 11.47
C MET A 333 30.14 7.63 11.70
N ALA A 334 30.72 6.92 10.74
CA ALA A 334 32.10 6.47 10.83
C ALA A 334 33.11 7.64 10.79
N SER A 335 32.76 8.73 10.13
CA SER A 335 33.59 9.94 10.07
C SER A 335 33.44 10.84 11.30
N ASP A 336 32.24 10.93 11.88
CA ASP A 336 31.90 11.72 13.07
C ASP A 336 30.99 10.93 14.04
N PRO A 337 31.54 10.02 14.84
CA PRO A 337 30.76 9.25 15.80
C PRO A 337 30.10 10.09 16.91
N GLU A 338 30.66 11.26 17.25
CA GLU A 338 30.09 12.15 18.30
C GLU A 338 28.80 12.83 17.80
N GLY A 339 28.71 13.08 16.48
CA GLY A 339 27.52 13.64 15.83
C GLY A 339 26.46 12.61 15.41
N ALA A 340 26.72 11.31 15.61
CA ALA A 340 25.83 10.24 15.11
C ALA A 340 24.42 10.31 15.70
N VAL A 341 24.29 10.61 17.01
CA VAL A 341 22.99 10.73 17.70
C VAL A 341 22.17 11.89 17.14
N GLU A 342 22.80 13.06 16.96
CA GLU A 342 22.15 14.24 16.38
C GLU A 342 21.71 13.99 14.95
N LEU A 343 22.57 13.34 14.14
CA LEU A 343 22.24 12.97 12.76
C LEU A 343 21.00 12.06 12.69
N CYS A 344 20.90 11.04 13.54
CA CYS A 344 19.72 10.16 13.59
C CYS A 344 18.45 10.92 13.95
N ALA A 345 18.52 11.81 14.94
CA ALA A 345 17.41 12.65 15.36
C ALA A 345 16.95 13.57 14.23
N ASP A 346 17.86 14.26 13.57
CA ASP A 346 17.58 15.15 12.45
C ASP A 346 16.95 14.40 11.25
N ILE A 347 17.45 13.19 10.95
CA ILE A 347 16.86 12.33 9.91
C ILE A 347 15.43 11.95 10.26
N ALA A 348 15.17 11.56 11.52
CA ALA A 348 13.82 11.19 11.96
C ALA A 348 12.87 12.39 12.01
N GLU A 349 13.35 13.61 12.35
CA GLU A 349 12.59 14.85 12.27
C GLU A 349 12.20 15.18 10.83
N ALA A 350 13.16 15.06 9.91
CA ALA A 350 12.95 15.35 8.49
C ALA A 350 12.03 14.30 7.82
N ASN A 351 12.18 13.02 8.18
CA ASN A 351 11.40 11.92 7.63
C ASN A 351 11.25 10.77 8.65
N PRO A 352 10.16 10.71 9.42
CA PRO A 352 9.94 9.64 10.39
C PRO A 352 10.01 8.21 9.81
N SER A 353 9.70 8.03 8.53
CA SER A 353 9.80 6.71 7.88
C SER A 353 11.25 6.25 7.63
N ALA A 354 12.22 7.15 7.74
CA ALA A 354 13.64 6.83 7.64
C ALA A 354 14.27 6.38 8.98
N ALA A 355 13.51 6.41 10.08
CA ALA A 355 14.02 6.07 11.41
C ALA A 355 14.53 4.63 11.51
N ALA A 356 13.85 3.66 10.87
CA ALA A 356 14.31 2.27 10.82
C ALA A 356 15.73 2.18 10.21
N MET A 357 15.93 2.78 9.04
CA MET A 357 17.23 2.84 8.36
C MET A 357 18.30 3.53 9.22
N ALA A 358 17.96 4.67 9.85
CA ALA A 358 18.90 5.38 10.73
C ALA A 358 19.27 4.54 11.96
N THR A 359 18.33 3.78 12.52
CA THR A 359 18.55 2.86 13.63
C THR A 359 19.46 1.70 13.22
N GLU A 360 19.23 1.08 12.08
CA GLU A 360 20.09 0.04 11.52
C GLU A 360 21.51 0.57 11.34
N ALA A 361 21.66 1.72 10.69
CA ALA A 361 22.95 2.33 10.45
C ALA A 361 23.73 2.64 11.75
N ILE A 362 23.06 3.14 12.81
CA ILE A 362 23.77 3.42 14.07
C ILE A 362 24.12 2.15 14.84
N ILE A 363 23.30 1.11 14.79
CA ILE A 363 23.62 -0.20 15.40
C ILE A 363 24.89 -0.77 14.76
N GLU A 364 25.06 -0.64 13.45
CA GLU A 364 26.22 -1.14 12.73
C GLU A 364 27.48 -0.24 12.93
N ALA A 365 27.32 1.07 12.83
CA ALA A 365 28.43 2.01 12.86
C ALA A 365 28.87 2.40 14.29
N ALA A 366 27.92 2.58 15.22
CA ALA A 366 28.16 3.06 16.59
C ALA A 366 27.21 2.43 17.61
N PRO A 367 27.29 1.09 17.84
CA PRO A 367 26.31 0.34 18.66
C PRO A 367 26.21 0.83 20.11
N ASP A 368 27.26 1.42 20.66
CA ASP A 368 27.29 2.00 22.00
C ASP A 368 26.40 3.26 22.13
N GLN A 369 26.01 3.86 21.00
CA GLN A 369 25.17 5.07 20.95
C GLN A 369 23.74 4.77 20.49
N ALA A 370 23.44 3.54 20.11
CA ALA A 370 22.14 3.19 19.53
C ALA A 370 20.94 3.52 20.45
N VAL A 371 21.08 3.24 21.76
CA VAL A 371 20.03 3.57 22.76
C VAL A 371 19.80 5.10 22.86
N GLU A 372 20.86 5.89 22.91
CA GLU A 372 20.76 7.35 22.99
C GLU A 372 20.17 7.94 21.71
N ALA A 373 20.56 7.41 20.55
CA ALA A 373 20.05 7.86 19.25
C ALA A 373 18.56 7.53 19.06
N THR A 374 18.12 6.32 19.42
CA THR A 374 16.70 5.95 19.32
C THR A 374 15.82 6.77 20.27
N ALA A 375 16.31 7.10 21.46
CA ALA A 375 15.64 8.02 22.37
C ALA A 375 15.55 9.44 21.80
N ALA A 376 16.63 9.96 21.23
CA ALA A 376 16.64 11.28 20.60
C ALA A 376 15.69 11.34 19.38
N MET A 377 15.68 10.28 18.55
CA MET A 377 14.70 10.17 17.46
C MET A 377 13.26 10.18 17.95
N ALA A 378 12.95 9.46 19.05
CA ALA A 378 11.60 9.44 19.63
C ALA A 378 11.20 10.82 20.20
N GLU A 379 12.14 11.58 20.80
CA GLU A 379 11.89 12.92 21.33
C GLU A 379 11.47 13.91 20.23
N VAL A 380 12.15 13.89 19.09
CA VAL A 380 11.89 14.84 17.99
C VAL A 380 10.76 14.35 17.07
N ALA A 381 10.62 13.03 16.91
CA ALA A 381 9.66 12.38 16.01
C ALA A 381 8.99 11.17 16.69
N PRO A 382 8.00 11.33 17.58
CA PRO A 382 7.32 10.22 18.25
C PRO A 382 6.73 9.16 17.31
N ALA A 383 6.36 9.57 16.09
CA ALA A 383 5.90 8.64 15.06
C ALA A 383 6.99 7.68 14.54
N ALA A 384 8.26 8.01 14.76
CA ALA A 384 9.41 7.19 14.38
C ALA A 384 9.75 6.10 15.40
N ALA A 385 9.29 6.27 16.65
CA ALA A 385 9.72 5.44 17.79
C ALA A 385 9.41 3.94 17.59
N GLY A 386 8.27 3.60 17.00
CA GLY A 386 7.90 2.22 16.74
C GLY A 386 8.86 1.52 15.76
N ALA A 387 9.18 2.18 14.65
CA ALA A 387 10.12 1.65 13.66
C ALA A 387 11.56 1.53 14.21
N ALA A 388 11.98 2.49 15.02
CA ALA A 388 13.29 2.41 15.69
C ALA A 388 13.33 1.25 16.71
N ALA A 389 12.24 1.04 17.48
CA ALA A 389 12.13 -0.04 18.45
C ALA A 389 12.12 -1.43 17.79
N GLU A 390 11.47 -1.56 16.63
CA GLU A 390 11.47 -2.79 15.82
C GLU A 390 12.89 -3.21 15.44
N VAL A 391 13.64 -2.30 14.83
CA VAL A 391 15.02 -2.56 14.40
C VAL A 391 15.95 -2.82 15.60
N MET A 392 15.78 -2.08 16.72
CA MET A 392 16.52 -2.36 17.96
C MET A 392 16.24 -3.77 18.49
N ALA A 393 14.99 -4.20 18.47
CA ALA A 393 14.62 -5.53 18.97
C ALA A 393 15.13 -6.65 18.04
N GLU A 394 15.17 -6.42 16.74
CA GLU A 394 15.66 -7.38 15.76
C GLU A 394 17.19 -7.50 15.78
N LEU A 395 17.91 -6.38 15.69
CA LEU A 395 19.37 -6.36 15.48
C LEU A 395 20.16 -6.27 16.80
N ALA A 396 19.60 -5.67 17.85
CA ALA A 396 20.24 -5.46 19.13
C ALA A 396 19.35 -5.87 20.32
N PRO A 397 18.86 -7.13 20.39
CA PRO A 397 17.87 -7.56 21.39
C PRO A 397 18.33 -7.39 22.85
N GLU A 398 19.64 -7.42 23.11
CA GLU A 398 20.20 -7.19 24.44
C GLU A 398 20.04 -5.74 24.91
N GLN A 399 19.87 -4.78 23.97
CA GLN A 399 19.68 -3.35 24.25
C GLN A 399 18.22 -2.91 24.09
N ALA A 400 17.35 -3.77 23.57
CA ALA A 400 15.97 -3.42 23.22
C ALA A 400 15.17 -2.90 24.43
N GLY A 401 15.33 -3.49 25.62
CA GLY A 401 14.69 -3.04 26.85
C GLY A 401 15.16 -1.63 27.26
N GLU A 402 16.47 -1.41 27.28
CA GLU A 402 17.05 -0.10 27.62
C GLU A 402 16.61 0.98 26.61
N ALA A 403 16.61 0.65 25.33
CA ALA A 403 16.16 1.56 24.27
C ALA A 403 14.66 1.88 24.38
N ALA A 404 13.81 0.88 24.61
CA ALA A 404 12.37 1.07 24.77
C ALA A 404 12.02 1.97 25.95
N MET A 405 12.70 1.77 27.09
CA MET A 405 12.54 2.62 28.27
C MET A 405 13.02 4.06 28.02
N ALA A 406 14.16 4.23 27.34
CA ALA A 406 14.68 5.54 26.98
C ALA A 406 13.74 6.29 25.99
N MET A 407 13.20 5.58 25.00
CA MET A 407 12.20 6.14 24.08
C MET A 407 10.90 6.52 24.79
N GLN A 408 10.42 5.67 25.73
CA GLN A 408 9.22 5.98 26.52
C GLN A 408 9.43 7.20 27.44
N GLU A 409 10.62 7.39 28.03
CA GLU A 409 10.96 8.57 28.81
C GLU A 409 11.00 9.83 27.94
N ALA A 410 11.56 9.72 26.72
CA ALA A 410 11.66 10.81 25.75
C ALA A 410 10.30 11.20 25.15
N ALA A 411 9.47 10.20 24.81
CA ALA A 411 8.17 10.37 24.16
C ALA A 411 7.11 9.43 24.79
N PRO A 412 6.51 9.79 25.96
CA PRO A 412 5.54 8.93 26.62
C PRO A 412 4.31 8.58 25.77
N GLU A 413 3.90 9.48 24.87
CA GLU A 413 2.81 9.23 23.92
C GLU A 413 3.12 8.15 22.86
N ALA A 414 4.39 7.80 22.68
CA ALA A 414 4.81 6.74 21.76
C ALA A 414 4.87 5.35 22.39
N ALA A 415 4.54 5.20 23.69
CA ALA A 415 4.71 3.95 24.44
C ALA A 415 4.08 2.73 23.74
N ALA A 416 2.86 2.86 23.20
CA ALA A 416 2.20 1.81 22.43
C ALA A 416 2.96 1.47 21.14
N ALA A 417 3.45 2.47 20.41
CA ALA A 417 4.21 2.27 19.18
C ALA A 417 5.57 1.60 19.45
N VAL A 418 6.27 2.01 20.50
CA VAL A 418 7.52 1.40 20.95
C VAL A 418 7.30 -0.08 21.30
N ALA A 419 6.27 -0.37 22.10
CA ALA A 419 5.93 -1.74 22.49
C ALA A 419 5.54 -2.61 21.28
N ALA A 420 4.81 -2.02 20.32
CA ALA A 420 4.47 -2.69 19.06
C ALA A 420 5.73 -3.01 18.24
N GLY A 421 6.64 -2.06 18.09
CA GLY A 421 7.90 -2.26 17.38
C GLY A 421 8.74 -3.37 18.00
N VAL A 422 8.91 -3.36 19.33
CA VAL A 422 9.64 -4.45 20.03
C VAL A 422 9.01 -5.81 19.76
N ALA A 423 7.67 -5.92 19.85
CA ALA A 423 6.96 -7.19 19.63
C ALA A 423 7.00 -7.65 18.16
N GLN A 424 7.06 -6.70 17.23
CA GLN A 424 7.21 -6.99 15.80
C GLN A 424 8.63 -7.46 15.47
N GLY A 425 9.66 -6.77 15.97
CA GLY A 425 11.06 -7.09 15.71
C GLY A 425 11.52 -8.35 16.42
N ASN A 426 11.09 -8.53 17.69
CA ASN A 426 11.49 -9.72 18.47
C ASN A 426 10.46 -10.10 19.54
N PRO A 427 9.55 -11.04 19.26
CA PRO A 427 8.55 -11.49 20.20
C PRO A 427 9.12 -12.09 21.52
N GLU A 428 10.34 -12.66 21.49
CA GLU A 428 10.94 -13.30 22.66
C GLU A 428 11.29 -12.30 23.78
N VAL A 429 11.66 -11.06 23.43
CA VAL A 429 12.00 -10.02 24.38
C VAL A 429 10.80 -9.13 24.73
N ALA A 430 9.73 -9.19 23.97
CA ALA A 430 8.60 -8.28 24.07
C ALA A 430 7.92 -8.30 25.44
N GLN A 431 7.74 -9.48 26.06
CA GLN A 431 7.13 -9.62 27.37
C GLN A 431 7.95 -8.92 28.48
N GLU A 432 9.26 -9.14 28.49
CA GLU A 432 10.16 -8.54 29.47
C GLU A 432 10.18 -7.02 29.33
N VAL A 433 10.38 -6.53 28.09
CA VAL A 433 10.42 -5.10 27.77
C VAL A 433 9.09 -4.40 28.14
N ALA A 434 7.97 -4.97 27.74
CA ALA A 434 6.66 -4.41 28.05
C ALA A 434 6.37 -4.35 29.53
N SER A 435 6.80 -5.37 30.30
CA SER A 435 6.68 -5.38 31.75
C SER A 435 7.52 -4.28 32.40
N GLU A 436 8.72 -4.03 31.91
CA GLU A 436 9.59 -2.95 32.39
C GLU A 436 9.00 -1.57 32.05
N MET A 437 8.48 -1.39 30.84
CA MET A 437 7.80 -0.17 30.41
C MET A 437 6.57 0.14 31.26
N ALA A 438 5.72 -0.86 31.53
CA ALA A 438 4.52 -0.71 32.36
C ALA A 438 4.86 -0.48 33.85
N ALA A 439 5.98 -1.00 34.33
CA ALA A 439 6.46 -0.73 35.69
C ALA A 439 7.00 0.71 35.80
N ALA A 440 7.57 1.26 34.76
CA ALA A 440 8.02 2.65 34.71
C ALA A 440 6.85 3.64 34.61
N ASP A 441 5.84 3.32 33.79
CA ASP A 441 4.61 4.11 33.65
C ASP A 441 3.35 3.22 33.75
N PRO A 442 2.80 3.02 34.92
CA PRO A 442 1.58 2.21 35.11
C PRO A 442 0.32 2.80 34.46
N GLU A 443 0.29 4.10 34.14
CA GLU A 443 -0.85 4.73 33.47
C GLU A 443 -0.89 4.34 31.96
N ALA A 444 0.28 4.05 31.36
CA ALA A 444 0.42 3.60 29.97
C ALA A 444 0.25 2.07 29.81
N ALA A 445 0.00 1.29 30.87
CA ALA A 445 0.00 -0.17 30.81
C ALA A 445 -0.97 -0.74 29.75
N ALA A 446 -2.18 -0.18 29.63
CA ALA A 446 -3.16 -0.61 28.64
C ALA A 446 -2.72 -0.31 27.19
N ASP A 447 -2.14 0.88 26.97
CA ASP A 447 -1.59 1.28 25.67
C ASP A 447 -0.40 0.39 25.26
N ILE A 448 0.49 0.08 26.21
CA ILE A 448 1.64 -0.83 26.00
C ILE A 448 1.15 -2.23 25.65
N ALA A 449 0.17 -2.78 26.40
CA ALA A 449 -0.41 -4.10 26.10
C ALA A 449 -1.02 -4.17 24.70
N THR A 450 -1.76 -3.14 24.34
CA THR A 450 -2.34 -3.00 22.99
C THR A 450 -1.25 -2.93 21.92
N GLY A 451 -0.18 -2.18 22.17
CA GLY A 451 0.98 -2.09 21.31
C GLY A 451 1.61 -3.47 21.07
N VAL A 452 1.90 -4.21 22.13
CA VAL A 452 2.49 -5.57 22.00
C VAL A 452 1.58 -6.49 21.21
N ALA A 453 0.27 -6.49 21.50
CA ALA A 453 -0.67 -7.34 20.76
C ALA A 453 -0.73 -6.98 19.27
N ALA A 454 -0.68 -5.69 18.94
CA ALA A 454 -0.61 -5.23 17.55
C ALA A 454 0.70 -5.62 16.86
N GLY A 455 1.85 -5.47 17.54
CA GLY A 455 3.16 -5.86 17.04
C GLY A 455 3.28 -7.37 16.83
N ALA A 456 2.79 -8.17 17.77
CA ALA A 456 2.73 -9.62 17.64
C ALA A 456 1.89 -10.06 16.41
N GLN A 457 0.76 -9.42 16.19
CA GLN A 457 -0.07 -9.67 15.01
C GLN A 457 0.65 -9.27 13.70
N ALA A 458 1.37 -8.16 13.70
CA ALA A 458 2.15 -7.72 12.56
C ALA A 458 3.29 -8.71 12.24
N ASN A 459 4.04 -9.16 13.25
CA ASN A 459 5.07 -10.18 13.11
C ASN A 459 4.49 -11.49 12.56
N ALA A 460 3.36 -11.96 13.12
CA ALA A 460 2.65 -13.13 12.64
C ALA A 460 2.23 -13.00 11.17
N ALA A 461 1.73 -11.82 10.76
CA ALA A 461 1.35 -11.56 9.38
C ALA A 461 2.57 -11.55 8.43
N ALA A 462 3.71 -11.02 8.87
CA ALA A 462 4.96 -11.04 8.11
C ALA A 462 5.47 -12.48 7.89
N ALA A 463 5.49 -13.31 8.94
CA ALA A 463 5.85 -14.71 8.85
C ALA A 463 4.96 -15.50 7.88
N VAL A 464 3.65 -15.25 7.90
CA VAL A 464 2.71 -15.86 6.94
C VAL A 464 2.98 -15.37 5.51
N ALA A 465 3.31 -14.10 5.31
CA ALA A 465 3.64 -13.57 4.00
C ALA A 465 4.92 -14.20 3.41
N GLU A 466 5.91 -14.45 4.23
CA GLU A 466 7.14 -15.17 3.85
C GLU A 466 6.83 -16.60 3.38
N VAL A 467 6.04 -17.35 4.15
CA VAL A 467 5.60 -18.71 3.78
C VAL A 467 4.78 -18.70 2.48
N GLN A 468 3.94 -17.69 2.28
CA GLN A 468 3.19 -17.53 1.02
C GLN A 468 4.10 -17.28 -0.18
N ALA A 469 5.15 -16.47 -0.01
CA ALA A 469 6.14 -16.21 -1.05
C ALA A 469 6.94 -17.45 -1.40
N GLU A 470 7.37 -18.22 -0.39
CA GLU A 470 8.07 -19.48 -0.57
C GLU A 470 7.21 -20.55 -1.27
N ALA A 471 5.96 -20.70 -0.84
CA ALA A 471 5.00 -21.60 -1.48
C ALA A 471 4.69 -21.21 -2.94
N ALA A 472 4.64 -19.92 -3.24
CA ALA A 472 4.46 -19.43 -4.62
C ALA A 472 5.71 -19.75 -5.48
N ALA A 473 6.91 -19.60 -4.94
CA ALA A 473 8.17 -19.94 -5.61
C ALA A 473 8.25 -21.44 -5.90
N GLU A 474 7.86 -22.30 -4.95
CA GLU A 474 7.83 -23.75 -5.12
C GLU A 474 6.84 -24.19 -6.20
N ILE A 475 5.65 -23.59 -6.27
CA ILE A 475 4.68 -23.83 -7.36
C ILE A 475 5.28 -23.41 -8.72
N ALA A 476 5.97 -22.28 -8.78
CA ALA A 476 6.60 -21.80 -10.00
C ALA A 476 7.72 -22.75 -10.48
N GLU A 477 8.52 -23.30 -9.56
CA GLU A 477 9.55 -24.30 -9.86
C GLU A 477 8.94 -25.60 -10.41
N VAL A 478 7.85 -26.10 -9.79
CA VAL A 478 7.11 -27.26 -10.30
C VAL A 478 6.58 -27.01 -11.71
N GLN A 479 6.02 -25.84 -11.97
CA GLN A 479 5.50 -25.47 -13.29
C GLN A 479 6.63 -25.39 -14.34
N ALA A 480 7.76 -24.81 -13.98
CA ALA A 480 8.94 -24.73 -14.83
C ALA A 480 9.49 -26.14 -15.16
N GLY A 481 9.61 -27.00 -14.16
CA GLY A 481 10.07 -28.38 -14.36
C GLY A 481 9.15 -29.24 -15.21
N LEU A 482 7.87 -28.88 -15.36
CA LEU A 482 6.90 -29.57 -16.20
C LEU A 482 6.75 -28.97 -17.59
N ALA A 483 7.38 -27.82 -17.87
CA ALA A 483 7.21 -27.08 -19.13
C ALA A 483 7.58 -27.90 -20.36
N ASP A 484 8.68 -28.62 -20.31
CA ASP A 484 9.15 -29.49 -21.41
C ASP A 484 8.17 -30.65 -21.64
N THR A 485 7.67 -31.26 -20.56
CA THR A 485 6.68 -32.35 -20.64
C THR A 485 5.38 -31.89 -21.28
N VAL A 486 4.98 -30.64 -20.97
CA VAL A 486 3.80 -30.00 -21.59
C VAL A 486 4.04 -29.73 -23.06
N ALA A 487 5.21 -29.21 -23.43
CA ALA A 487 5.57 -28.92 -24.82
C ALA A 487 5.59 -30.18 -25.69
N ASP A 488 6.21 -31.27 -25.18
CA ASP A 488 6.25 -32.56 -25.84
C ASP A 488 4.86 -33.19 -26.02
N ALA A 489 4.06 -33.15 -24.98
CA ALA A 489 2.70 -33.67 -25.04
C ALA A 489 1.82 -32.85 -26.01
N GLN A 490 1.96 -31.52 -26.06
CA GLN A 490 1.26 -30.65 -27.01
C GLN A 490 1.69 -30.94 -28.46
N ALA A 491 2.97 -31.18 -28.72
CA ALA A 491 3.47 -31.57 -30.05
C ALA A 491 2.86 -32.91 -30.49
N ASN A 492 2.77 -33.89 -29.55
CA ASN A 492 2.20 -35.22 -29.83
C ASN A 492 0.69 -35.19 -30.06
N LEU A 493 -0.06 -34.17 -29.58
CA LEU A 493 -1.47 -33.99 -29.89
C LEU A 493 -1.73 -33.71 -31.40
N ALA A 494 -0.72 -33.24 -32.12
CA ALA A 494 -0.80 -33.01 -33.59
C ALA A 494 -0.53 -34.27 -34.41
N SER A 495 -0.27 -35.43 -33.80
CA SER A 495 -0.01 -36.70 -34.49
C SER A 495 -1.27 -37.26 -35.16
N ASP A 496 -1.10 -37.91 -36.32
CA ASP A 496 -2.17 -38.66 -37.01
C ASP A 496 -2.45 -40.03 -36.37
N ASP A 497 -1.58 -40.50 -35.41
CA ASP A 497 -1.78 -41.76 -34.71
C ASP A 497 -2.64 -41.56 -33.46
N PRO A 498 -3.84 -42.17 -33.38
CA PRO A 498 -4.74 -42.03 -32.25
C PRO A 498 -4.17 -42.57 -30.92
N ASN A 499 -3.16 -43.44 -30.94
CA ASN A 499 -2.53 -43.93 -29.71
C ASN A 499 -1.57 -42.86 -29.15
N VAL A 500 -0.83 -42.19 -30.02
CA VAL A 500 0.08 -41.07 -29.61
C VAL A 500 -0.72 -39.90 -29.06
N VAL A 501 -1.86 -39.58 -29.66
CA VAL A 501 -2.77 -38.54 -29.16
C VAL A 501 -3.35 -38.91 -27.79
N ALA A 502 -3.73 -40.17 -27.59
CA ALA A 502 -4.27 -40.64 -26.29
C ALA A 502 -3.20 -40.58 -25.19
N GLU A 503 -1.95 -40.98 -25.46
CA GLU A 503 -0.84 -40.90 -24.52
C GLU A 503 -0.48 -39.46 -24.18
N ALA A 504 -0.50 -38.56 -25.17
CA ALA A 504 -0.29 -37.13 -24.90
C ALA A 504 -1.38 -36.50 -24.01
N GLN A 505 -2.64 -36.90 -24.21
CA GLN A 505 -3.73 -36.47 -23.33
C GLN A 505 -3.59 -36.99 -21.91
N GLU A 506 -3.15 -38.22 -21.73
CA GLU A 506 -2.89 -38.80 -20.40
C GLU A 506 -1.71 -38.09 -19.72
N THR A 507 -0.65 -37.77 -20.45
CA THR A 507 0.50 -36.98 -19.94
C THR A 507 0.07 -35.59 -19.48
N LEU A 508 -0.71 -34.86 -20.30
CA LEU A 508 -1.24 -33.55 -19.88
C LEU A 508 -2.17 -33.61 -18.68
N ALA A 509 -2.97 -34.65 -18.56
CA ALA A 509 -3.81 -34.88 -17.37
C ALA A 509 -2.94 -35.12 -16.12
N GLY A 510 -1.87 -35.91 -16.24
CA GLY A 510 -0.90 -36.13 -15.16
C GLY A 510 -0.17 -34.85 -14.73
N VAL A 511 0.21 -34.00 -15.70
CA VAL A 511 0.80 -32.68 -15.40
C VAL A 511 -0.18 -31.80 -14.64
N GLN A 512 -1.46 -31.76 -15.05
CA GLN A 512 -2.48 -30.98 -14.34
C GLN A 512 -2.70 -31.49 -12.91
N GLU A 513 -2.68 -32.82 -12.71
CA GLU A 513 -2.75 -33.43 -11.38
C GLU A 513 -1.55 -33.03 -10.51
N THR A 514 -0.33 -33.09 -11.05
CA THR A 514 0.89 -32.67 -10.32
C THR A 514 0.85 -31.22 -9.90
N ILE A 515 0.41 -30.31 -10.76
CA ILE A 515 0.26 -28.87 -10.43
C ILE A 515 -0.85 -28.67 -9.38
N ALA A 516 -1.96 -29.39 -9.48
CA ALA A 516 -3.05 -29.29 -8.51
C ALA A 516 -2.61 -29.82 -7.12
N ASP A 517 -1.83 -30.91 -7.08
CA ASP A 517 -1.27 -31.45 -5.83
C ASP A 517 -0.27 -30.48 -5.18
N ALA A 518 0.60 -29.85 -5.98
CA ALA A 518 1.52 -28.82 -5.48
C ALA A 518 0.76 -27.60 -4.92
N GLN A 519 -0.30 -27.15 -5.62
CA GLN A 519 -1.14 -26.05 -5.12
C GLN A 519 -1.90 -26.42 -3.83
N ALA A 520 -2.36 -27.66 -3.70
CA ALA A 520 -3.03 -28.13 -2.48
C ALA A 520 -2.05 -28.20 -1.30
N ALA A 521 -0.84 -28.71 -1.53
CA ALA A 521 0.22 -28.77 -0.50
C ALA A 521 0.63 -27.35 -0.05
N ALA A 522 0.78 -26.41 -0.98
CA ALA A 522 1.06 -25.02 -0.67
C ALA A 522 -0.04 -24.37 0.15
N GLN A 523 -1.32 -24.63 -0.17
CA GLN A 523 -2.46 -24.13 0.61
C GLN A 523 -2.49 -24.71 2.03
N GLU A 524 -2.18 -25.98 2.20
CA GLU A 524 -2.04 -26.63 3.54
C GLU A 524 -0.93 -25.98 4.34
N THR A 525 0.26 -25.79 3.75
CA THR A 525 1.40 -25.12 4.40
C THR A 525 1.06 -23.70 4.84
N ILE A 526 0.39 -22.92 3.98
CA ILE A 526 -0.06 -21.56 4.32
C ILE A 526 -1.10 -21.59 5.44
N ALA A 527 -2.04 -22.51 5.43
CA ALA A 527 -3.05 -22.63 6.48
C ALA A 527 -2.43 -23.00 7.83
N ASP A 528 -1.48 -23.92 7.84
CA ASP A 528 -0.73 -24.31 9.03
C ASP A 528 0.10 -23.13 9.58
N ALA A 529 0.76 -22.38 8.70
CA ALA A 529 1.50 -21.18 9.08
C ALA A 529 0.58 -20.09 9.67
N GLN A 530 -0.60 -19.89 9.09
CA GLN A 530 -1.61 -18.95 9.61
C GLN A 530 -2.09 -19.37 11.01
N GLY A 531 -2.34 -20.66 11.21
CA GLY A 531 -2.72 -21.21 12.51
C GLY A 531 -1.64 -20.96 13.56
N ALA A 532 -0.40 -21.38 13.27
CA ALA A 532 0.74 -21.22 14.16
C ALA A 532 1.05 -19.75 14.48
N ALA A 533 1.03 -18.87 13.48
CA ALA A 533 1.26 -17.45 13.66
C ALA A 533 0.18 -16.78 14.53
N SER A 534 -1.08 -17.17 14.35
CA SER A 534 -2.18 -16.70 15.19
C SER A 534 -2.06 -17.16 16.64
N GLU A 535 -1.66 -18.43 16.86
CA GLU A 535 -1.45 -18.99 18.20
C GLU A 535 -0.34 -18.24 18.93
N VAL A 536 0.81 -18.03 18.30
CA VAL A 536 1.95 -17.28 18.89
C VAL A 536 1.57 -15.85 19.22
N ALA A 537 0.85 -15.16 18.32
CA ALA A 537 0.41 -13.79 18.57
C ALA A 537 -0.59 -13.69 19.74
N GLN A 538 -1.49 -14.66 19.88
CA GLN A 538 -2.45 -14.72 20.99
C GLN A 538 -1.75 -15.05 22.31
N GLU A 539 -0.82 -16.01 22.32
CA GLU A 539 -0.04 -16.40 23.51
C GLU A 539 0.78 -15.19 24.02
N LEU A 540 1.52 -14.52 23.12
CA LEU A 540 2.32 -13.35 23.50
C LEU A 540 1.45 -12.21 24.03
N ALA A 541 0.32 -11.91 23.39
CA ALA A 541 -0.59 -10.88 23.85
C ALA A 541 -1.20 -11.23 25.23
N GLY A 542 -1.50 -12.51 25.48
CA GLY A 542 -1.98 -13.02 26.76
C GLY A 542 -0.91 -12.89 27.86
N ASP A 543 0.30 -13.37 27.58
CA ASP A 543 1.41 -13.34 28.53
C ASP A 543 1.76 -11.92 28.97
N VAL A 544 1.81 -10.98 27.99
CA VAL A 544 2.10 -9.57 28.26
C VAL A 544 0.95 -8.93 29.06
N ALA A 545 -0.30 -9.16 28.65
CA ALA A 545 -1.47 -8.67 29.38
C ALA A 545 -1.46 -9.22 30.83
N GLY A 546 -1.16 -10.49 31.03
CA GLY A 546 -1.04 -11.13 32.33
C GLY A 546 0.04 -10.47 33.20
N ALA A 547 1.24 -10.29 32.67
CA ALA A 547 2.33 -9.63 33.36
C ALA A 547 1.98 -8.18 33.79
N MET A 548 1.29 -7.43 32.91
CA MET A 548 0.83 -6.08 33.21
C MET A 548 -0.29 -6.04 34.26
N MET A 549 -1.21 -7.00 34.21
CA MET A 549 -2.28 -7.15 35.21
C MET A 549 -1.73 -7.55 36.59
N GLU A 550 -0.69 -8.36 36.65
CA GLU A 550 0.04 -8.64 37.89
C GLU A 550 0.69 -7.36 38.45
N ALA A 551 1.28 -6.56 37.58
CA ALA A 551 1.94 -5.31 37.98
C ALA A 551 0.91 -4.22 38.37
N ASN A 552 -0.23 -4.16 37.68
CA ASN A 552 -1.30 -3.16 37.95
C ASN A 552 -2.70 -3.81 37.88
N PRO A 553 -3.17 -4.41 39.01
CA PRO A 553 -4.48 -5.06 39.05
C PRO A 553 -5.68 -4.14 38.83
N GLU A 554 -5.49 -2.81 39.00
CA GLU A 554 -6.55 -1.82 38.74
C GLU A 554 -6.80 -1.57 37.25
N ALA A 555 -5.84 -1.91 36.39
CA ALA A 555 -5.92 -1.71 34.93
C ALA A 555 -6.51 -2.90 34.14
N ILE A 556 -6.94 -3.98 34.80
CA ILE A 556 -7.42 -5.21 34.13
C ILE A 556 -8.55 -4.92 33.14
N GLY A 557 -9.55 -4.13 33.56
CA GLY A 557 -10.68 -3.73 32.72
C GLY A 557 -10.24 -2.93 31.50
N ASP A 558 -9.38 -1.93 31.70
CA ASP A 558 -8.91 -1.04 30.65
C ASP A 558 -8.03 -1.80 29.62
N ILE A 559 -7.17 -2.72 30.08
CA ILE A 559 -6.35 -3.58 29.21
C ILE A 559 -7.26 -4.48 28.36
N ALA A 560 -8.26 -5.11 29.00
CA ALA A 560 -9.19 -5.99 28.31
C ALA A 560 -10.03 -5.23 27.24
N GLU A 561 -10.52 -4.04 27.58
CA GLU A 561 -11.27 -3.17 26.69
C GLU A 561 -10.44 -2.74 25.47
N GLN A 562 -9.27 -2.16 25.70
CA GLN A 562 -8.44 -1.65 24.62
C GLN A 562 -7.95 -2.75 23.65
N ILE A 563 -7.57 -3.92 24.19
CA ILE A 563 -7.16 -5.03 23.33
C ILE A 563 -8.34 -5.55 22.52
N ALA A 564 -9.53 -5.65 23.10
CA ALA A 564 -10.73 -6.08 22.37
C ALA A 564 -11.10 -5.12 21.23
N GLU A 565 -10.93 -3.81 21.43
CA GLU A 565 -11.17 -2.81 20.39
C GLU A 565 -10.11 -2.84 19.29
N SER A 566 -8.82 -2.91 19.68
CA SER A 566 -7.70 -2.70 18.76
C SER A 566 -7.18 -3.97 18.13
N VAL A 567 -7.16 -5.09 18.86
CA VAL A 567 -6.60 -6.39 18.45
C VAL A 567 -7.55 -7.54 18.80
N PRO A 568 -8.72 -7.64 18.17
CA PRO A 568 -9.73 -8.65 18.50
C PRO A 568 -9.24 -10.10 18.51
N ALA A 569 -8.23 -10.41 17.72
CA ALA A 569 -7.64 -11.75 17.65
C ALA A 569 -6.94 -12.18 18.95
N ALA A 570 -6.48 -11.24 19.76
CA ALA A 570 -5.81 -11.52 21.05
C ALA A 570 -6.77 -11.77 22.21
N ALA A 571 -8.08 -11.63 22.02
CA ALA A 571 -9.09 -11.69 23.08
C ALA A 571 -9.05 -13.00 23.91
N ALA A 572 -8.80 -14.14 23.26
CA ALA A 572 -8.69 -15.43 23.94
C ALA A 572 -7.51 -15.46 24.90
N GLY A 573 -6.30 -15.11 24.43
CA GLY A 573 -5.09 -15.11 25.26
C GLY A 573 -5.18 -14.13 26.43
N VAL A 574 -5.77 -12.94 26.21
CA VAL A 574 -6.00 -11.98 27.30
C VAL A 574 -6.98 -12.52 28.34
N MET A 575 -8.06 -13.18 27.94
CA MET A 575 -9.00 -13.79 28.89
C MET A 575 -8.42 -14.96 29.65
N GLU A 576 -7.55 -15.74 29.05
CA GLU A 576 -6.78 -16.79 29.73
C GLU A 576 -5.89 -16.17 30.82
N ALA A 577 -5.16 -15.10 30.48
CA ALA A 577 -4.35 -14.35 31.45
C ALA A 577 -5.18 -13.75 32.59
N VAL A 578 -6.33 -13.12 32.30
CA VAL A 578 -7.25 -12.62 33.33
C VAL A 578 -7.72 -13.75 34.24
N ALA A 579 -8.05 -14.90 33.68
CA ALA A 579 -8.51 -16.08 34.46
C ALA A 579 -7.42 -16.63 35.40
N GLU A 580 -6.15 -16.53 35.01
CA GLU A 580 -5.01 -16.95 35.82
C GLU A 580 -4.66 -15.93 36.91
N VAL A 581 -4.55 -14.64 36.54
CA VAL A 581 -4.08 -13.58 37.43
C VAL A 581 -5.17 -13.08 38.40
N ALA A 582 -6.40 -12.88 37.88
CA ALA A 582 -7.50 -12.27 38.64
C ALA A 582 -8.85 -12.95 38.36
N PRO A 583 -9.04 -14.21 38.77
CA PRO A 583 -10.26 -14.96 38.49
C PRO A 583 -11.55 -14.30 39.05
N GLU A 584 -11.44 -13.49 40.09
CA GLU A 584 -12.59 -12.72 40.62
C GLU A 584 -13.02 -11.55 39.73
N GLN A 585 -12.17 -11.07 38.82
CA GLN A 585 -12.48 -9.99 37.91
C GLN A 585 -12.79 -10.51 36.49
N ALA A 586 -12.60 -11.80 36.24
CA ALA A 586 -12.70 -12.39 34.90
C ALA A 586 -14.08 -12.19 34.24
N VAL A 587 -15.17 -12.27 35.02
CA VAL A 587 -16.52 -12.03 34.51
C VAL A 587 -16.73 -10.57 34.08
N GLU A 588 -16.21 -9.61 34.85
CA GLU A 588 -16.31 -8.18 34.54
C GLU A 588 -15.45 -7.84 33.32
N ALA A 589 -14.21 -8.33 33.25
CA ALA A 589 -13.32 -8.15 32.10
C ALA A 589 -13.93 -8.73 30.81
N ALA A 590 -14.51 -9.94 30.88
CA ALA A 590 -15.17 -10.55 29.73
C ALA A 590 -16.36 -9.71 29.23
N ALA A 591 -17.18 -9.19 30.13
CA ALA A 591 -18.29 -8.32 29.78
C ALA A 591 -17.82 -7.01 29.15
N THR A 592 -16.74 -6.40 29.68
CA THR A 592 -16.13 -5.18 29.13
C THR A 592 -15.58 -5.43 27.71
N MET A 593 -14.89 -6.56 27.49
CA MET A 593 -14.42 -6.93 26.15
C MET A 593 -15.56 -7.11 25.15
N ALA A 594 -16.67 -7.73 25.59
CA ALA A 594 -17.83 -7.93 24.71
C ALA A 594 -18.55 -6.61 24.38
N ASP A 595 -18.65 -5.67 25.33
CA ASP A 595 -19.21 -4.33 25.12
C ASP A 595 -18.34 -3.52 24.13
N ALA A 596 -17.02 -3.55 24.32
CA ALA A 596 -16.05 -2.90 23.45
C ALA A 596 -16.07 -3.47 22.01
N ASN A 597 -16.08 -4.79 21.89
CA ASN A 597 -16.12 -5.45 20.59
C ASN A 597 -16.90 -6.78 20.62
N PRO A 598 -18.15 -6.82 20.18
CA PRO A 598 -18.97 -8.03 20.17
C PRO A 598 -18.39 -9.22 19.40
N ALA A 599 -17.46 -8.97 18.45
CA ALA A 599 -16.82 -10.04 17.69
C ALA A 599 -15.83 -10.87 18.53
N THR A 600 -15.31 -10.32 19.61
CA THR A 600 -14.35 -11.01 20.51
C THR A 600 -15.07 -11.94 21.50
N ALA A 601 -16.37 -11.74 21.71
CA ALA A 601 -17.12 -12.38 22.77
C ALA A 601 -17.10 -13.92 22.70
N GLY A 602 -17.12 -14.52 21.51
CA GLY A 602 -17.02 -15.96 21.34
C GLY A 602 -15.68 -16.52 21.83
N ALA A 603 -14.58 -15.95 21.35
CA ALA A 603 -13.22 -16.36 21.74
C ALA A 603 -12.92 -16.13 23.22
N ALA A 604 -13.37 -15.00 23.76
CA ALA A 604 -13.19 -14.66 25.18
C ALA A 604 -13.93 -15.64 26.09
N VAL A 605 -15.18 -16.01 25.78
CA VAL A 605 -15.92 -16.95 26.60
C VAL A 605 -15.44 -18.39 26.48
N GLU A 606 -14.91 -18.78 25.30
CA GLU A 606 -14.27 -20.08 25.08
C GLU A 606 -13.05 -20.22 25.98
N ALA A 607 -12.14 -19.25 25.97
CA ALA A 607 -10.97 -19.20 26.86
C ALA A 607 -11.39 -19.25 28.35
N MET A 608 -12.42 -18.53 28.75
CA MET A 608 -12.96 -18.64 30.10
C MET A 608 -13.54 -20.01 30.41
N ALA A 609 -14.22 -20.65 29.48
CA ALA A 609 -14.83 -21.95 29.70
C ALA A 609 -13.75 -23.05 29.88
N GLU A 610 -12.60 -22.89 29.25
CA GLU A 610 -11.45 -23.77 29.43
C GLU A 610 -10.72 -23.50 30.76
N ALA A 611 -10.43 -22.22 31.07
CA ALA A 611 -9.65 -21.83 32.24
C ALA A 611 -10.48 -21.85 33.55
N LEU A 612 -11.72 -21.36 33.52
CA LEU A 612 -12.63 -21.19 34.66
C LEU A 612 -14.05 -21.76 34.37
N PRO A 613 -14.21 -23.08 34.17
CA PRO A 613 -15.48 -23.66 33.74
C PRO A 613 -16.65 -23.35 34.68
N ASP A 614 -16.40 -23.14 35.97
CA ASP A 614 -17.42 -22.81 36.97
C ASP A 614 -18.00 -21.39 36.79
N LEU A 615 -17.26 -20.47 36.15
CA LEU A 615 -17.65 -19.08 35.89
C LEU A 615 -18.11 -18.85 34.43
N ALA A 616 -17.90 -19.80 33.54
CA ALA A 616 -18.17 -19.66 32.13
C ALA A 616 -19.63 -19.27 31.80
N THR A 617 -20.59 -19.87 32.49
CA THR A 617 -22.01 -19.52 32.32
C THR A 617 -22.33 -18.10 32.81
N GLU A 618 -21.76 -17.69 33.96
CA GLU A 618 -21.94 -16.34 34.50
C GLU A 618 -21.32 -15.30 33.58
N ALA A 619 -20.10 -15.57 33.05
CA ALA A 619 -19.46 -14.70 32.09
C ALA A 619 -20.24 -14.59 30.77
N ALA A 620 -20.73 -15.71 30.24
CA ALA A 620 -21.53 -15.70 29.03
C ALA A 620 -22.80 -14.83 29.16
N ILE A 621 -23.48 -14.89 30.32
CA ILE A 621 -24.65 -14.07 30.60
C ILE A 621 -24.25 -12.59 30.64
N ALA A 622 -23.20 -12.25 31.40
CA ALA A 622 -22.70 -10.87 31.51
C ALA A 622 -22.27 -10.29 30.15
N MET A 623 -21.57 -11.08 29.34
CA MET A 623 -21.18 -10.71 27.98
C MET A 623 -22.37 -10.49 27.05
N ALA A 624 -23.43 -11.36 27.15
CA ALA A 624 -24.63 -11.23 26.34
C ALA A 624 -25.52 -10.04 26.81
N GLU A 625 -25.47 -9.66 28.08
CA GLU A 625 -26.10 -8.42 28.57
C GLU A 625 -25.38 -7.19 28.01
N ALA A 626 -24.05 -7.23 27.92
CA ALA A 626 -23.19 -6.18 27.36
C ALA A 626 -23.30 -6.11 25.81
N ALA A 627 -23.21 -7.25 25.13
CA ALA A 627 -23.28 -7.39 23.68
C ALA A 627 -24.39 -8.35 23.24
N PRO A 628 -25.65 -7.95 23.25
CA PRO A 628 -26.77 -8.84 22.95
C PRO A 628 -26.76 -9.45 21.54
N GLU A 629 -26.17 -8.75 20.59
CA GLU A 629 -25.99 -9.23 19.20
C GLU A 629 -25.04 -10.43 19.08
N ALA A 630 -24.11 -10.58 20.02
CA ALA A 630 -23.17 -11.70 20.06
C ALA A 630 -23.70 -12.92 20.80
N ALA A 631 -24.88 -12.84 21.42
CA ALA A 631 -25.45 -13.86 22.31
C ALA A 631 -25.46 -15.28 21.69
N ALA A 632 -25.73 -15.40 20.38
CA ALA A 632 -25.75 -16.68 19.72
C ALA A 632 -24.35 -17.31 19.58
N ASN A 633 -23.34 -16.50 19.26
CA ASN A 633 -21.94 -16.94 19.19
C ASN A 633 -21.41 -17.31 20.58
N ILE A 634 -21.65 -16.44 21.59
CA ILE A 634 -21.30 -16.70 22.99
C ILE A 634 -21.85 -18.05 23.45
N ALA A 635 -23.16 -18.28 23.25
CA ALA A 635 -23.81 -19.52 23.64
C ALA A 635 -23.22 -20.76 22.94
N ALA A 636 -22.88 -20.63 21.66
CA ALA A 636 -22.26 -21.71 20.89
C ALA A 636 -20.85 -22.04 21.42
N SER A 637 -20.01 -21.04 21.63
CA SER A 637 -18.64 -21.23 22.14
C SER A 637 -18.63 -21.91 23.51
N VAL A 638 -19.50 -21.48 24.44
CA VAL A 638 -19.60 -22.18 25.74
C VAL A 638 -20.12 -23.62 25.60
N ALA A 639 -21.07 -23.85 24.69
CA ALA A 639 -21.59 -25.20 24.46
C ALA A 639 -20.59 -26.13 23.76
N GLU A 640 -19.66 -25.58 22.98
CA GLU A 640 -18.55 -26.32 22.37
C GLU A 640 -17.51 -26.70 23.40
N ALA A 641 -17.09 -25.72 24.23
CA ALA A 641 -16.14 -25.95 25.32
C ALA A 641 -16.71 -26.83 26.45
N ASN A 642 -18.00 -26.67 26.79
CA ASN A 642 -18.69 -27.43 27.83
C ASN A 642 -20.06 -27.93 27.38
N PRO A 643 -20.14 -29.06 26.66
CA PRO A 643 -21.39 -29.62 26.14
C PRO A 643 -22.44 -29.96 27.20
N ASP A 644 -22.03 -30.25 28.42
CA ASP A 644 -22.93 -30.58 29.54
C ASP A 644 -23.76 -29.37 29.99
N SER A 645 -23.28 -28.14 29.75
CA SER A 645 -23.99 -26.89 30.08
C SER A 645 -24.85 -26.35 28.91
N ALA A 646 -24.77 -26.97 27.72
CA ALA A 646 -25.39 -26.49 26.51
C ALA A 646 -26.91 -26.14 26.63
N THR A 647 -27.66 -26.97 27.38
CA THR A 647 -29.09 -26.76 27.60
C THR A 647 -29.38 -25.57 28.52
N GLU A 648 -28.58 -25.42 29.59
CA GLU A 648 -28.71 -24.34 30.55
C GLU A 648 -28.34 -22.99 29.93
N ILE A 649 -27.18 -22.94 29.23
CA ILE A 649 -26.71 -21.74 28.55
C ILE A 649 -27.70 -21.28 27.47
N ALA A 650 -28.24 -22.19 26.67
CA ALA A 650 -29.20 -21.84 25.64
C ALA A 650 -30.46 -21.20 26.24
N ALA A 651 -30.96 -21.73 27.36
CA ALA A 651 -32.15 -21.20 28.03
C ALA A 651 -31.92 -19.82 28.64
N GLU A 652 -30.77 -19.61 29.31
CA GLU A 652 -30.42 -18.33 29.94
C GLU A 652 -30.11 -17.24 28.92
N MET A 653 -29.35 -17.55 27.86
CA MET A 653 -29.08 -16.65 26.76
C MET A 653 -30.36 -16.24 25.99
N ALA A 654 -31.30 -17.20 25.83
CA ALA A 654 -32.61 -16.90 25.25
C ALA A 654 -33.41 -15.94 26.16
N ALA A 655 -33.28 -16.05 27.48
CA ALA A 655 -33.92 -15.13 28.42
C ALA A 655 -33.30 -13.73 28.35
N VAL A 656 -31.98 -13.62 28.21
CA VAL A 656 -31.27 -12.34 27.95
C VAL A 656 -31.81 -11.68 26.68
N ALA A 657 -31.89 -12.42 25.57
CA ALA A 657 -32.41 -11.90 24.32
C ALA A 657 -33.90 -11.48 24.41
N ALA A 658 -34.70 -12.22 25.17
CA ALA A 658 -36.11 -11.90 25.37
C ALA A 658 -36.37 -10.66 26.21
N ASN A 659 -35.50 -10.40 27.19
CA ASN A 659 -35.60 -9.28 28.13
C ASN A 659 -34.89 -8.02 27.68
N ASN A 660 -34.18 -8.05 26.56
CA ASN A 660 -33.49 -6.90 26.05
C ASN A 660 -34.44 -5.83 25.50
N GLU A 661 -34.45 -4.65 26.13
CA GLU A 661 -35.37 -3.54 25.80
C GLU A 661 -35.06 -2.93 24.41
N ASN A 662 -33.89 -3.19 23.84
CA ASN A 662 -33.48 -2.70 22.53
C ASN A 662 -33.98 -3.57 21.37
N PHE A 663 -34.42 -4.81 21.65
CA PHE A 663 -34.93 -5.71 20.61
C PHE A 663 -36.44 -5.59 20.45
N SER A 664 -36.93 -5.54 19.22
CA SER A 664 -38.33 -5.81 18.91
C SER A 664 -38.64 -7.29 19.19
N GLN A 665 -39.91 -7.63 19.31
CA GLN A 665 -40.31 -9.02 19.51
C GLN A 665 -39.85 -9.96 18.39
N ASP A 666 -39.83 -9.46 17.14
CA ASP A 666 -39.36 -10.24 15.99
C ASP A 666 -37.82 -10.44 16.04
N GLU A 667 -37.06 -9.43 16.46
CA GLU A 667 -35.60 -9.52 16.63
C GLU A 667 -35.24 -10.45 17.80
N ALA A 668 -35.93 -10.36 18.93
CA ALA A 668 -35.72 -11.26 20.06
C ALA A 668 -35.99 -12.72 19.68
N LEU A 669 -37.08 -12.99 18.94
CA LEU A 669 -37.39 -14.32 18.45
C LEU A 669 -36.37 -14.85 17.45
N ALA A 670 -35.86 -13.98 16.56
CA ALA A 670 -34.82 -14.34 15.61
C ALA A 670 -33.51 -14.68 16.34
N MET A 671 -33.13 -13.91 17.36
CA MET A 671 -31.95 -14.17 18.19
C MET A 671 -32.08 -15.47 18.98
N GLN A 672 -33.20 -15.71 19.60
CA GLN A 672 -33.49 -16.99 20.30
C GLN A 672 -33.38 -18.19 19.35
N THR A 673 -33.88 -18.05 18.12
CA THR A 673 -33.77 -19.12 17.10
C THR A 673 -32.32 -19.32 16.67
N ALA A 674 -31.53 -18.24 16.54
CA ALA A 674 -30.11 -18.32 16.22
C ALA A 674 -29.32 -18.99 17.35
N ILE A 675 -29.56 -18.62 18.63
CA ILE A 675 -28.94 -19.24 19.81
C ILE A 675 -29.21 -20.76 19.78
N ALA A 676 -30.46 -21.18 19.64
CA ALA A 676 -30.83 -22.59 19.62
C ALA A 676 -30.16 -23.37 18.48
N SER A 677 -30.10 -22.76 17.27
CA SER A 677 -29.49 -23.39 16.11
C SER A 677 -27.97 -23.54 16.26
N GLN A 678 -27.29 -22.50 16.77
CA GLN A 678 -25.85 -22.52 16.94
C GLN A 678 -25.42 -23.44 18.08
N VAL A 679 -26.10 -23.39 19.23
CA VAL A 679 -25.85 -24.33 20.35
C VAL A 679 -26.10 -25.78 19.96
N ALA A 680 -27.16 -26.06 19.22
CA ALA A 680 -27.45 -27.40 18.74
C ALA A 680 -26.44 -27.90 17.70
N SER A 681 -25.80 -26.99 16.97
CA SER A 681 -24.71 -27.31 16.06
C SER A 681 -23.41 -27.58 16.82
N ALA A 682 -23.09 -26.76 17.85
CA ALA A 682 -21.94 -26.89 18.71
C ALA A 682 -21.98 -28.14 19.60
N ALA A 683 -23.15 -28.44 20.16
CA ALA A 683 -23.41 -29.64 20.99
C ALA A 683 -24.51 -30.54 20.43
N PRO A 684 -24.23 -31.33 19.36
CA PRO A 684 -25.26 -32.13 18.66
C PRO A 684 -25.95 -33.18 19.56
N GLU A 685 -25.28 -33.66 20.58
CA GLU A 685 -25.82 -34.66 21.52
C GLU A 685 -26.89 -34.04 22.42
N ALA A 686 -26.83 -32.73 22.73
CA ALA A 686 -27.80 -31.99 23.52
C ALA A 686 -28.91 -31.34 22.67
N ALA A 687 -28.85 -31.39 21.33
CA ALA A 687 -29.71 -30.64 20.43
C ALA A 687 -31.22 -30.79 20.72
N ALA A 688 -31.68 -32.00 21.08
CA ALA A 688 -33.09 -32.24 21.40
C ALA A 688 -33.51 -31.63 22.75
N GLU A 689 -32.62 -31.60 23.73
CA GLU A 689 -32.84 -31.01 25.06
C GLU A 689 -32.80 -29.49 24.97
N VAL A 690 -31.85 -28.94 24.20
CA VAL A 690 -31.73 -27.51 23.88
C VAL A 690 -33.01 -27.00 23.20
N ALA A 691 -33.51 -27.68 22.17
CA ALA A 691 -34.76 -27.31 21.50
C ALA A 691 -35.95 -27.32 22.47
N GLY A 692 -36.01 -28.28 23.41
CA GLY A 692 -37.02 -28.36 24.45
C GLY A 692 -36.97 -27.19 25.44
N ALA A 693 -35.78 -26.90 25.98
CA ALA A 693 -35.55 -25.81 26.94
C ALA A 693 -35.85 -24.43 26.32
N MET A 694 -35.48 -24.25 25.06
CA MET A 694 -35.74 -23.01 24.33
C MET A 694 -37.24 -22.78 24.11
N VAL A 695 -37.98 -23.81 23.74
CA VAL A 695 -39.47 -23.72 23.61
C VAL A 695 -40.09 -23.35 24.97
N ASP A 696 -39.61 -23.92 26.06
CA ASP A 696 -40.11 -23.60 27.41
C ASP A 696 -39.75 -22.14 27.82
N ALA A 697 -38.58 -21.65 27.46
CA ALA A 697 -38.15 -20.27 27.66
C ALA A 697 -39.00 -19.28 26.83
N MET A 698 -39.26 -19.57 25.57
CA MET A 698 -40.15 -18.77 24.70
C MET A 698 -41.59 -18.71 25.18
N VAL A 699 -42.11 -19.77 25.80
CA VAL A 699 -43.48 -19.83 26.36
C VAL A 699 -43.57 -19.08 27.69
N GLY A 700 -42.47 -18.99 28.47
CA GLY A 700 -42.41 -18.34 29.77
C GLY A 700 -42.40 -16.81 29.73
N VAL A 701 -42.08 -16.19 28.59
CA VAL A 701 -42.11 -14.74 28.42
C VAL A 701 -43.53 -14.25 28.21
N GLU A 702 -44.07 -13.47 29.16
CA GLU A 702 -45.43 -12.89 29.09
C GLU A 702 -45.55 -11.88 27.93
N GLY A 703 -45.91 -12.31 26.74
CA GLY A 703 -46.28 -11.42 25.65
C GLY A 703 -46.28 -12.06 24.25
N ASN A 704 -47.41 -12.52 23.80
CA ASN A 704 -47.92 -12.56 22.42
C ASN A 704 -47.10 -13.17 21.27
N ALA A 705 -46.10 -14.01 21.46
CA ALA A 705 -45.70 -14.91 20.38
C ALA A 705 -46.87 -15.87 20.08
N SER A 706 -47.35 -15.87 18.83
CA SER A 706 -48.46 -16.81 18.52
C SER A 706 -47.92 -18.23 18.60
N GLY A 707 -48.76 -19.19 19.06
CA GLY A 707 -48.34 -20.60 19.06
C GLY A 707 -47.89 -21.14 17.69
N ALA A 708 -48.15 -20.38 16.62
CA ALA A 708 -47.68 -20.67 15.27
C ALA A 708 -46.19 -20.26 15.08
N ASP A 709 -45.75 -19.12 15.65
CA ASP A 709 -44.38 -18.63 15.55
C ASP A 709 -43.43 -19.50 16.39
N ILE A 710 -43.88 -19.94 17.57
CA ILE A 710 -43.16 -20.90 18.43
C ILE A 710 -43.04 -22.26 17.74
N ALA A 711 -44.11 -22.73 17.05
CA ALA A 711 -44.09 -24.00 16.33
C ALA A 711 -43.18 -23.95 15.08
N GLU A 712 -43.10 -22.81 14.41
CA GLU A 712 -42.21 -22.58 13.26
C GLU A 712 -40.74 -22.54 13.71
N ALA A 713 -40.44 -21.83 14.80
CA ALA A 713 -39.13 -21.81 15.42
C ALA A 713 -38.69 -23.21 15.89
N ALA A 714 -39.56 -23.95 16.58
CA ALA A 714 -39.28 -25.33 17.01
C ALA A 714 -39.05 -26.29 15.83
N ALA A 715 -39.77 -26.09 14.72
CA ALA A 715 -39.56 -26.88 13.51
C ALA A 715 -38.24 -26.56 12.81
N ALA A 716 -37.80 -25.29 12.83
CA ALA A 716 -36.48 -24.87 12.30
C ALA A 716 -35.33 -25.47 13.13
N MET A 717 -35.45 -25.49 14.46
CA MET A 717 -34.48 -26.07 15.38
C MET A 717 -34.29 -27.58 15.24
N THR A 718 -35.35 -28.30 14.85
CA THR A 718 -35.32 -29.78 14.69
C THR A 718 -35.00 -30.24 13.27
N ALA A 719 -34.87 -29.32 12.32
CA ALA A 719 -34.62 -29.61 10.90
C ALA A 719 -33.13 -29.63 10.53
N ASN A 720 -32.26 -29.16 11.39
CA ASN A 720 -30.79 -29.24 11.29
C ASN A 720 -30.28 -30.40 12.15
#